data_400490ab2d0a8a85c7b109f6fdd6ab79
#
_entry.id   400490ab2d0a8a85c7b109f6fdd6ab79
#
_cell.length_a   1.000
_cell.length_b   1.000
_cell.length_c   1.000
_cell.angle_alpha   90.00
_cell.angle_beta   90.00
_cell.angle_gamma   90.00
#
_symmetry.space_group_name_H-M   'P 1'
#
loop_
_entity.id
_entity.type
_entity.pdbx_description
1 polymer ?
#
loop_
_entity_poly.entity_id
_entity_poly.type
_entity_poly.pdbx_seq_one_letter_code
_entity_poly.pdbx_strand_id
1 'polypeptide(L)'
;MDHFELVSEYKPTGDQPQAIEELVEGFKEGKQFQTLLGVTGSGKTFTMANVIEQLNKPTLIIAHNKTLAAQLYGEFKEFFPNNAVEYFVSYYDYYQPEAYVPSTDTYIEKDSSINDEIDKLRHSATMALMERKDVIIISSVSCIYGLGDPIDYKNMVVSLRPNTIRDRDEIIHKLIEIQYDRNDMDFKRGTFRVRGENLEIFPASYTDSAIRVEFFDDEIERISEIDALTGQIKNELEHVAIFPNSHYVVPPEKMERAIKDIEKELEEQVAYFKSEDKLIEAQRIAERTNFDMEMLRETGFCSGIENYSRHMAGLEPGATPHTLMEYFGDDFLIIVDESHITIPQIRGMYAGDQSRKSTLVDYGFRLPSAKDNRPLNFEEFESMIDQMMFVSATPNVYEKEHELGRAEQIIRPTGLLDPEVEVRPVEGQIDDLITEINKEVAKKNKVLVTTLTKRMAEDLTDYMRDVGIRVKYLHSDIDTLERTQIIRDMRLDVFDVLVGINLLREGLDIPEIALVAILDADKEGFLRSETSLIQTIGRAARNAEGHVIMYADNITDSMDKALTETNRRREIQQKYNSEHGITPTTIKKAVRDLISISKEVDRKISDVEKDPESMDYKELKKLIEKVKKKMERAAAELDFETAIEMRDKLAELRKLQEDN
;
A
#
# COMPACT_ATOMS: atom_id res chain seq x y z
N MET A 1 17.13 8.53 -17.62
CA MET A 1 18.25 7.55 -17.60
C MET A 1 17.74 6.24 -18.16
N ASP A 2 18.61 5.40 -18.74
CA ASP A 2 18.18 4.14 -19.35
C ASP A 2 18.71 2.90 -18.61
N HIS A 3 19.33 3.10 -17.44
CA HIS A 3 19.88 2.02 -16.63
C HIS A 3 19.74 2.32 -15.14
N PHE A 4 19.66 1.26 -14.34
CA PHE A 4 19.67 1.35 -12.89
C PHE A 4 21.09 1.43 -12.36
N GLU A 5 21.27 2.27 -11.34
CA GLU A 5 22.54 2.43 -10.63
C GLU A 5 22.30 2.17 -9.13
N LEU A 6 22.75 1.00 -8.67
CA LEU A 6 22.65 0.62 -7.25
C LEU A 6 23.72 1.34 -6.43
N VAL A 7 23.31 2.18 -5.51
CA VAL A 7 24.19 2.87 -4.56
C VAL A 7 24.03 2.24 -3.19
N SER A 8 25.08 1.60 -2.69
CA SER A 8 25.07 0.97 -1.37
C SER A 8 26.46 0.89 -0.78
N GLU A 9 26.57 1.11 0.54
CA GLU A 9 27.79 0.80 1.32
C GLU A 9 27.96 -0.70 1.55
N TYR A 10 26.89 -1.48 1.38
CA TYR A 10 26.89 -2.94 1.56
C TYR A 10 27.30 -3.66 0.29
N LYS A 11 27.92 -4.82 0.47
CA LYS A 11 28.20 -5.77 -0.59
C LYS A 11 27.43 -7.07 -0.32
N PRO A 12 27.05 -7.82 -1.35
CA PRO A 12 26.43 -9.12 -1.16
C PRO A 12 27.29 -10.05 -0.31
N THR A 13 26.71 -10.63 0.72
CA THR A 13 27.40 -11.53 1.66
C THR A 13 26.57 -12.80 1.90
N GLY A 14 27.18 -13.81 2.52
CA GLY A 14 26.51 -15.08 2.79
C GLY A 14 26.20 -15.82 1.50
N ASP A 15 24.95 -16.21 1.35
CA ASP A 15 24.41 -16.85 0.14
C ASP A 15 23.76 -15.86 -0.84
N GLN A 16 23.80 -14.54 -0.55
CA GLN A 16 23.27 -13.51 -1.46
C GLN A 16 23.94 -13.53 -2.85
N PRO A 17 25.29 -13.61 -3.00
CA PRO A 17 25.92 -13.64 -4.33
C PRO A 17 25.38 -14.77 -5.20
N GLN A 18 25.28 -15.98 -4.65
CA GLN A 18 24.76 -17.14 -5.37
C GLN A 18 23.28 -16.95 -5.71
N ALA A 19 22.47 -16.47 -4.79
CA ALA A 19 21.04 -16.24 -5.02
C ALA A 19 20.80 -15.18 -6.12
N ILE A 20 21.59 -14.11 -6.15
CA ILE A 20 21.53 -13.07 -7.18
C ILE A 20 21.88 -13.67 -8.55
N GLU A 21 23.01 -14.42 -8.63
CA GLU A 21 23.45 -15.05 -9.86
C GLU A 21 22.42 -16.03 -10.42
N GLU A 22 21.90 -16.95 -9.59
CA GLU A 22 20.89 -17.93 -9.97
C GLU A 22 19.60 -17.28 -10.51
N LEU A 23 19.11 -16.21 -9.84
CA LEU A 23 17.92 -15.48 -10.26
C LEU A 23 18.13 -14.72 -11.56
N VAL A 24 19.25 -14.00 -11.67
CA VAL A 24 19.57 -13.19 -12.87
C VAL A 24 19.80 -14.10 -14.09
N GLU A 25 20.55 -15.18 -13.96
CA GLU A 25 20.75 -16.14 -15.05
C GLU A 25 19.43 -16.79 -15.45
N GLY A 26 18.62 -17.23 -14.49
CA GLY A 26 17.32 -17.83 -14.76
C GLY A 26 16.38 -16.90 -15.53
N PHE A 27 16.31 -15.62 -15.20
CA PHE A 27 15.52 -14.65 -15.96
C PHE A 27 16.10 -14.37 -17.35
N LYS A 28 17.42 -14.31 -17.49
CA LYS A 28 18.07 -14.19 -18.80
C LYS A 28 17.88 -15.41 -19.70
N GLU A 29 17.73 -16.58 -19.12
CA GLU A 29 17.36 -17.82 -19.82
C GLU A 29 15.88 -17.88 -20.22
N GLY A 30 15.08 -16.91 -19.79
CA GLY A 30 13.65 -16.83 -20.12
C GLY A 30 12.73 -17.58 -19.15
N LYS A 31 13.20 -17.94 -17.95
CA LYS A 31 12.30 -18.48 -16.91
C LYS A 31 11.27 -17.44 -16.52
N GLN A 32 10.00 -17.79 -16.63
CA GLN A 32 8.89 -16.86 -16.32
C GLN A 32 8.73 -16.65 -14.82
N PHE A 33 8.84 -17.68 -14.01
CA PHE A 33 8.63 -17.63 -12.57
C PHE A 33 9.84 -18.16 -11.83
N GLN A 34 10.33 -17.38 -10.86
CA GLN A 34 11.40 -17.82 -9.97
C GLN A 34 11.09 -17.41 -8.52
N THR A 35 11.57 -18.20 -7.58
CA THR A 35 11.37 -17.95 -6.14
C THR A 35 12.69 -17.60 -5.46
N LEU A 36 12.70 -16.49 -4.73
CA LEU A 36 13.68 -16.21 -3.70
C LEU A 36 13.13 -16.66 -2.35
N LEU A 37 13.57 -17.83 -1.88
CA LEU A 37 13.30 -18.28 -0.52
C LEU A 37 14.30 -17.61 0.42
N GLY A 38 13.87 -16.52 1.07
CA GLY A 38 14.73 -15.75 1.95
C GLY A 38 14.20 -15.70 3.38
N VAL A 39 14.98 -16.20 4.34
CA VAL A 39 14.61 -16.13 5.74
C VAL A 39 14.55 -14.68 6.23
N THR A 40 13.82 -14.44 7.30
CA THR A 40 13.75 -13.11 7.91
C THR A 40 15.13 -12.61 8.33
N GLY A 41 15.50 -11.41 7.91
CA GLY A 41 16.81 -10.80 8.25
C GLY A 41 17.98 -11.25 7.37
N SER A 42 17.74 -12.00 6.28
CA SER A 42 18.78 -12.38 5.32
C SER A 42 19.16 -11.28 4.33
N GLY A 43 18.44 -10.16 4.30
CA GLY A 43 18.71 -9.06 3.36
C GLY A 43 18.04 -9.24 1.99
N LYS A 44 16.82 -9.79 1.94
CA LYS A 44 16.04 -10.01 0.71
C LYS A 44 15.91 -8.74 -0.14
N THR A 45 15.63 -7.59 0.48
CA THR A 45 15.47 -6.31 -0.22
C THR A 45 16.72 -5.93 -1.00
N PHE A 46 17.88 -6.15 -0.41
CA PHE A 46 19.16 -5.88 -1.08
C PHE A 46 19.42 -6.85 -2.26
N THR A 47 19.02 -8.12 -2.11
CA THR A 47 19.06 -9.10 -3.22
C THR A 47 18.12 -8.69 -4.34
N MET A 48 16.90 -8.26 -4.04
CA MET A 48 15.94 -7.73 -5.03
C MET A 48 16.56 -6.54 -5.79
N ALA A 49 17.18 -5.60 -5.09
CA ALA A 49 17.83 -4.44 -5.70
C ALA A 49 18.97 -4.83 -6.66
N ASN A 50 19.81 -5.79 -6.29
CA ASN A 50 20.87 -6.32 -7.17
C ASN A 50 20.33 -7.03 -8.40
N VAL A 51 19.20 -7.77 -8.27
CA VAL A 51 18.55 -8.43 -9.41
C VAL A 51 18.00 -7.39 -10.38
N ILE A 52 17.35 -6.33 -9.87
CA ILE A 52 16.81 -5.23 -10.68
C ILE A 52 17.92 -4.53 -11.45
N GLU A 53 19.02 -4.17 -10.80
CA GLU A 53 20.18 -3.52 -11.45
C GLU A 53 20.72 -4.38 -12.60
N GLN A 54 20.92 -5.68 -12.37
CA GLN A 54 21.55 -6.57 -13.34
C GLN A 54 20.62 -6.97 -14.49
N LEU A 55 19.32 -7.01 -14.29
CA LEU A 55 18.33 -7.24 -15.36
C LEU A 55 18.01 -5.97 -16.13
N ASN A 56 18.14 -4.83 -15.50
CA ASN A 56 17.89 -3.51 -16.08
C ASN A 56 16.51 -3.37 -16.76
N LYS A 57 15.45 -3.90 -16.12
CA LYS A 57 14.07 -3.84 -16.58
C LYS A 57 13.22 -2.95 -15.67
N PRO A 58 12.25 -2.18 -16.21
CA PRO A 58 11.24 -1.56 -15.37
C PRO A 58 10.64 -2.60 -14.42
N THR A 59 10.43 -2.24 -13.16
CA THR A 59 10.07 -3.22 -12.14
C THR A 59 8.86 -2.77 -11.33
N LEU A 60 7.87 -3.66 -11.20
CA LEU A 60 6.74 -3.53 -10.30
C LEU A 60 6.94 -4.42 -9.08
N ILE A 61 7.02 -3.82 -7.89
CA ILE A 61 7.10 -4.54 -6.62
C ILE A 61 5.74 -4.47 -5.94
N ILE A 62 5.13 -5.63 -5.67
CA ILE A 62 3.81 -5.73 -5.05
C ILE A 62 3.95 -6.19 -3.61
N ALA A 63 3.46 -5.37 -2.67
CA ALA A 63 3.40 -5.66 -1.26
C ALA A 63 1.94 -5.84 -0.81
N HIS A 64 1.70 -6.69 0.19
CA HIS A 64 0.33 -7.01 0.64
C HIS A 64 -0.37 -5.90 1.42
N ASN A 65 0.35 -4.86 1.86
CA ASN A 65 -0.23 -3.71 2.56
C ASN A 65 0.56 -2.41 2.36
N LYS A 66 -0.05 -1.27 2.74
CA LYS A 66 0.55 0.06 2.60
C LYS A 66 1.82 0.24 3.44
N THR A 67 1.87 -0.32 4.64
CA THR A 67 3.01 -0.18 5.57
C THR A 67 4.26 -0.84 5.02
N LEU A 68 4.15 -2.07 4.54
CA LEU A 68 5.26 -2.77 3.90
C LEU A 68 5.67 -2.06 2.60
N ALA A 69 4.71 -1.62 1.79
CA ALA A 69 4.99 -0.85 0.59
C ALA A 69 5.75 0.45 0.90
N ALA A 70 5.39 1.18 1.96
CA ALA A 70 6.09 2.39 2.39
C ALA A 70 7.52 2.10 2.87
N GLN A 71 7.72 1.01 3.62
CA GLN A 71 9.05 0.57 4.03
C GLN A 71 9.94 0.26 2.81
N LEU A 72 9.44 -0.57 1.89
CA LEU A 72 10.17 -0.91 0.66
C LEU A 72 10.48 0.34 -0.17
N TYR A 73 9.53 1.26 -0.29
CA TYR A 73 9.74 2.52 -1.00
C TYR A 73 10.91 3.33 -0.41
N GLY A 74 10.98 3.44 0.92
CA GLY A 74 12.12 4.08 1.60
C GLY A 74 13.45 3.38 1.31
N GLU A 75 13.50 2.05 1.48
CA GLU A 75 14.70 1.26 1.24
C GLU A 75 15.17 1.34 -0.24
N PHE A 76 14.25 1.24 -1.20
CA PHE A 76 14.60 1.35 -2.62
C PHE A 76 15.02 2.75 -3.05
N LYS A 77 14.47 3.80 -2.44
CA LYS A 77 14.95 5.18 -2.65
C LYS A 77 16.40 5.39 -2.19
N GLU A 78 16.80 4.72 -1.11
CA GLU A 78 18.19 4.75 -0.64
C GLU A 78 19.11 3.96 -1.59
N PHE A 79 18.65 2.82 -2.12
CA PHE A 79 19.41 2.00 -3.06
C PHE A 79 19.52 2.62 -4.46
N PHE A 80 18.50 3.36 -4.90
CA PHE A 80 18.42 3.94 -6.24
C PHE A 80 18.13 5.45 -6.20
N PRO A 81 19.03 6.27 -5.60
CA PRO A 81 18.81 7.70 -5.43
C PRO A 81 18.72 8.48 -6.74
N ASN A 82 19.30 7.95 -7.82
CA ASN A 82 19.36 8.59 -9.14
C ASN A 82 18.30 8.07 -10.12
N ASN A 83 17.57 7.00 -9.76
CA ASN A 83 16.56 6.39 -10.60
C ASN A 83 15.14 6.77 -10.14
N ALA A 84 14.14 6.50 -10.97
CA ALA A 84 12.75 6.75 -10.62
C ALA A 84 12.22 5.64 -9.72
N VAL A 85 12.19 5.87 -8.43
CA VAL A 85 11.53 5.00 -7.45
C VAL A 85 10.22 5.67 -7.05
N GLU A 86 9.10 5.03 -7.37
CA GLU A 86 7.76 5.58 -7.28
C GLU A 86 6.85 4.75 -6.37
N TYR A 87 5.79 5.37 -5.87
CA TYR A 87 4.88 4.77 -4.91
C TYR A 87 3.45 4.77 -5.43
N PHE A 88 2.81 3.59 -5.48
CA PHE A 88 1.48 3.44 -6.05
C PHE A 88 0.59 2.57 -5.16
N VAL A 89 -0.08 3.20 -4.19
CA VAL A 89 -1.03 2.53 -3.29
C VAL A 89 -2.42 3.17 -3.40
N SER A 90 -3.40 2.64 -2.72
CA SER A 90 -4.73 3.28 -2.65
C SER A 90 -4.60 4.68 -2.04
N TYR A 91 -5.10 5.69 -2.76
CA TYR A 91 -5.08 7.10 -2.33
C TYR A 91 -6.17 7.47 -1.33
N TYR A 92 -6.96 6.49 -0.89
CA TYR A 92 -7.96 6.74 0.13
C TYR A 92 -7.37 6.57 1.54
N ASP A 93 -7.50 7.60 2.39
CA ASP A 93 -7.25 7.52 3.83
C ASP A 93 -8.37 6.75 4.52
N TYR A 94 -9.59 7.04 4.08
CA TYR A 94 -10.80 6.33 4.45
C TYR A 94 -11.56 5.95 3.19
N TYR A 95 -12.03 4.72 3.11
CA TYR A 95 -12.81 4.23 1.99
C TYR A 95 -13.96 3.35 2.46
N GLN A 96 -15.17 3.87 2.33
CA GLN A 96 -16.40 3.09 2.43
C GLN A 96 -16.95 2.91 1.02
N PRO A 97 -16.87 1.70 0.46
CA PRO A 97 -17.43 1.45 -0.86
C PRO A 97 -18.94 1.62 -0.86
N GLU A 98 -19.47 2.10 -1.99
CA GLU A 98 -20.90 2.08 -2.24
C GLU A 98 -21.45 0.65 -2.12
N ALA A 99 -22.49 0.45 -1.35
CA ALA A 99 -23.08 -0.85 -1.13
C ALA A 99 -24.60 -0.74 -0.85
N TYR A 100 -25.30 -1.82 -1.09
CA TYR A 100 -26.70 -1.94 -0.69
C TYR A 100 -26.93 -3.24 0.09
N VAL A 101 -27.65 -3.14 1.21
CA VAL A 101 -27.99 -4.27 2.08
C VAL A 101 -29.48 -4.54 1.96
N PRO A 102 -29.90 -5.52 1.12
CA PRO A 102 -31.32 -5.77 0.84
C PRO A 102 -32.15 -6.15 2.06
N SER A 103 -31.53 -6.85 3.03
CA SER A 103 -32.23 -7.31 4.25
C SER A 103 -32.70 -6.18 5.17
N THR A 104 -32.06 -5.02 5.10
CA THR A 104 -32.37 -3.84 5.92
C THR A 104 -32.80 -2.64 5.08
N ASP A 105 -32.92 -2.80 3.75
CA ASP A 105 -33.16 -1.71 2.79
C ASP A 105 -32.26 -0.50 3.02
N THR A 106 -30.95 -0.79 3.25
CA THR A 106 -29.99 0.25 3.59
C THR A 106 -29.04 0.47 2.43
N TYR A 107 -29.08 1.65 1.83
CA TYR A 107 -28.09 2.12 0.89
C TYR A 107 -26.96 2.81 1.63
N ILE A 108 -25.76 2.37 1.35
CA ILE A 108 -24.49 2.95 1.86
C ILE A 108 -23.88 3.72 0.71
N GLU A 109 -23.90 5.04 0.83
CA GLU A 109 -23.23 5.90 -0.15
C GLU A 109 -21.71 5.73 -0.06
N LYS A 110 -21.03 5.85 -1.21
CA LYS A 110 -19.57 5.91 -1.25
C LYS A 110 -19.11 7.10 -0.40
N ASP A 111 -18.37 6.83 0.65
CA ASP A 111 -17.69 7.85 1.45
C ASP A 111 -16.18 7.60 1.39
N SER A 112 -15.43 8.62 1.00
CA SER A 112 -13.98 8.50 0.85
C SER A 112 -13.31 9.85 1.07
N SER A 113 -12.19 9.82 1.78
CA SER A 113 -11.26 10.95 1.82
C SER A 113 -10.03 10.60 0.98
N ILE A 114 -9.70 11.47 0.05
CA ILE A 114 -8.53 11.33 -0.82
C ILE A 114 -7.34 11.93 -0.09
N ASN A 115 -6.24 11.21 -0.11
CA ASN A 115 -4.94 11.71 0.32
C ASN A 115 -4.23 12.34 -0.87
N ASP A 116 -4.13 13.65 -0.87
CA ASP A 116 -3.55 14.41 -1.98
C ASP A 116 -2.07 14.07 -2.23
N GLU A 117 -1.32 13.71 -1.18
CA GLU A 117 0.08 13.30 -1.34
C GLU A 117 0.20 11.93 -2.02
N ILE A 118 -0.64 10.98 -1.64
CA ILE A 118 -0.66 9.65 -2.30
C ILE A 118 -1.16 9.80 -3.74
N ASP A 119 -2.17 10.63 -3.99
CA ASP A 119 -2.65 10.89 -5.34
C ASP A 119 -1.56 11.49 -6.23
N LYS A 120 -0.81 12.48 -5.72
CA LYS A 120 0.37 13.04 -6.39
C LYS A 120 1.41 11.97 -6.73
N LEU A 121 1.73 11.07 -5.78
CA LEU A 121 2.69 9.99 -6.00
C LEU A 121 2.22 8.99 -7.07
N ARG A 122 0.91 8.75 -7.17
CA ARG A 122 0.32 7.91 -8.23
C ARG A 122 0.48 8.57 -9.60
N HIS A 123 0.25 9.87 -9.71
CA HIS A 123 0.50 10.62 -10.95
C HIS A 123 1.99 10.63 -11.30
N SER A 124 2.88 10.78 -10.32
CA SER A 124 4.33 10.66 -10.52
C SER A 124 4.72 9.31 -11.09
N ALA A 125 4.15 8.22 -10.56
CA ALA A 125 4.42 6.86 -11.00
C ALA A 125 4.02 6.63 -12.46
N THR A 126 2.81 7.03 -12.86
CA THR A 126 2.35 6.87 -14.26
C THR A 126 3.11 7.76 -15.23
N MET A 127 3.46 8.97 -14.82
CA MET A 127 4.30 9.88 -15.60
C MET A 127 5.71 9.29 -15.80
N ALA A 128 6.32 8.76 -14.74
CA ALA A 128 7.65 8.16 -14.84
C ALA A 128 7.69 7.00 -15.83
N LEU A 129 6.67 6.13 -15.85
CA LEU A 129 6.56 5.05 -16.84
C LEU A 129 6.43 5.54 -18.30
N MET A 130 5.85 6.74 -18.51
CA MET A 130 5.74 7.32 -19.85
C MET A 130 7.04 7.98 -20.33
N GLU A 131 7.88 8.45 -19.42
CA GLU A 131 9.07 9.26 -19.74
C GLU A 131 10.39 8.48 -19.57
N ARG A 132 10.43 7.47 -18.72
CA ARG A 132 11.67 6.79 -18.32
C ARG A 132 11.55 5.27 -18.47
N LYS A 133 12.70 4.59 -18.53
CA LYS A 133 12.82 3.14 -18.52
C LYS A 133 13.38 2.60 -17.20
N ASP A 134 14.09 3.42 -16.45
CA ASP A 134 14.70 3.10 -15.17
C ASP A 134 13.72 3.38 -14.01
N VAL A 135 12.55 2.71 -14.04
CA VAL A 135 11.44 2.93 -13.11
C VAL A 135 11.20 1.71 -12.23
N ILE A 136 11.17 1.95 -10.93
CA ILE A 136 10.73 0.96 -9.93
C ILE A 136 9.45 1.50 -9.27
N ILE A 137 8.34 0.79 -9.38
CA ILE A 137 7.11 1.15 -8.68
C ILE A 137 6.87 0.17 -7.54
N ILE A 138 6.77 0.69 -6.32
CA ILE A 138 6.33 -0.07 -5.17
C ILE A 138 4.83 0.14 -4.99
N SER A 139 4.06 -0.94 -5.12
CA SER A 139 2.61 -0.91 -5.08
C SER A 139 2.05 -1.85 -4.02
N SER A 140 0.85 -1.54 -3.56
CA SER A 140 -0.04 -2.52 -2.95
C SER A 140 -0.82 -3.26 -4.05
N VAL A 141 -1.80 -4.08 -3.69
CA VAL A 141 -2.72 -4.69 -4.67
C VAL A 141 -3.52 -3.66 -5.52
N SER A 142 -3.35 -2.36 -5.27
CA SER A 142 -3.94 -1.29 -6.10
C SER A 142 -3.53 -1.37 -7.56
N CYS A 143 -2.41 -2.00 -7.89
CA CYS A 143 -1.93 -2.15 -9.26
C CYS A 143 -2.85 -2.98 -10.16
N ILE A 144 -3.71 -3.83 -9.59
CA ILE A 144 -4.67 -4.65 -10.36
C ILE A 144 -6.05 -4.00 -10.50
N TYR A 145 -6.27 -2.83 -9.91
CA TYR A 145 -7.53 -2.09 -10.02
C TYR A 145 -7.56 -1.22 -11.27
N GLY A 146 -8.79 -0.99 -11.77
CA GLY A 146 -9.02 -0.18 -12.95
C GLY A 146 -8.36 1.20 -12.88
N LEU A 147 -7.72 1.56 -13.98
CA LEU A 147 -7.09 2.85 -14.24
C LEU A 147 -7.55 3.33 -15.63
N GLY A 148 -7.29 4.57 -15.99
CA GLY A 148 -7.59 5.05 -17.34
C GLY A 148 -6.76 4.35 -18.43
N ASP A 149 -7.22 4.43 -19.68
CA ASP A 149 -6.50 3.91 -20.83
C ASP A 149 -5.12 4.59 -20.96
N PRO A 150 -4.00 3.84 -20.91
CA PRO A 150 -2.66 4.43 -21.00
C PRO A 150 -2.41 5.13 -22.33
N ILE A 151 -3.08 4.73 -23.42
CA ILE A 151 -2.96 5.36 -24.74
C ILE A 151 -3.62 6.74 -24.71
N ASP A 152 -4.82 6.83 -24.14
CA ASP A 152 -5.51 8.11 -23.99
C ASP A 152 -4.72 9.05 -23.06
N TYR A 153 -4.25 8.54 -21.94
CA TYR A 153 -3.43 9.29 -20.99
C TYR A 153 -2.18 9.89 -21.65
N LYS A 154 -1.49 9.10 -22.48
CA LYS A 154 -0.31 9.53 -23.24
C LYS A 154 -0.65 10.54 -24.35
N ASN A 155 -1.74 10.32 -25.08
CA ASN A 155 -2.13 11.16 -26.23
C ASN A 155 -2.65 12.53 -25.79
N MET A 156 -3.12 12.67 -24.56
CA MET A 156 -3.63 13.93 -24.02
C MET A 156 -2.57 14.76 -23.31
N VAL A 157 -1.29 14.38 -23.35
CA VAL A 157 -0.19 15.18 -22.83
C VAL A 157 -0.03 16.49 -23.61
N VAL A 158 0.04 17.61 -22.90
CA VAL A 158 0.33 18.93 -23.49
C VAL A 158 1.83 19.15 -23.49
N SER A 159 2.45 19.04 -24.66
CA SER A 159 3.89 19.23 -24.84
C SER A 159 4.19 20.66 -25.30
N LEU A 160 5.07 21.36 -24.57
CA LEU A 160 5.42 22.76 -24.84
C LEU A 160 6.95 22.90 -24.97
N ARG A 161 7.36 23.75 -25.91
CA ARG A 161 8.78 24.06 -26.17
C ARG A 161 8.95 25.55 -26.43
N PRO A 162 10.04 26.20 -25.99
CA PRO A 162 10.40 27.56 -26.36
C PRO A 162 10.58 27.72 -27.88
N ASN A 163 10.43 28.94 -28.36
CA ASN A 163 10.55 29.31 -29.78
C ASN A 163 9.55 28.56 -30.69
N THR A 164 8.36 28.22 -30.15
CA THR A 164 7.26 27.65 -30.96
C THR A 164 6.07 28.61 -30.97
N ILE A 165 5.45 28.73 -32.14
CA ILE A 165 4.21 29.51 -32.28
C ILE A 165 3.04 28.66 -31.83
N ARG A 166 2.37 29.05 -30.75
CA ARG A 166 1.25 28.38 -30.16
C ARG A 166 0.29 29.37 -29.53
N ASP A 167 -0.94 29.38 -29.97
CA ASP A 167 -1.99 30.19 -29.36
C ASP A 167 -2.17 29.80 -27.88
N ARG A 168 -2.06 30.80 -27.01
CA ARG A 168 -2.22 30.62 -25.56
C ARG A 168 -3.60 30.10 -25.22
N ASP A 169 -4.65 30.56 -25.88
CA ASP A 169 -6.03 30.14 -25.60
C ASP A 169 -6.24 28.68 -26.03
N GLU A 170 -5.58 28.21 -27.11
CA GLU A 170 -5.56 26.79 -27.49
C GLU A 170 -4.92 25.93 -26.38
N ILE A 171 -3.82 26.41 -25.80
CA ILE A 171 -3.17 25.68 -24.68
C ILE A 171 -4.08 25.67 -23.46
N ILE A 172 -4.76 26.75 -23.12
CA ILE A 172 -5.71 26.84 -22.03
C ILE A 172 -6.86 25.82 -22.23
N HIS A 173 -7.41 25.75 -23.46
CA HIS A 173 -8.45 24.76 -23.77
C HIS A 173 -7.95 23.31 -23.55
N LYS A 174 -6.75 23.00 -23.99
CA LYS A 174 -6.14 21.69 -23.76
C LYS A 174 -5.91 21.39 -22.28
N LEU A 175 -5.53 22.38 -21.48
CA LEU A 175 -5.40 22.20 -20.03
C LEU A 175 -6.75 21.85 -19.37
N ILE A 176 -7.83 22.49 -19.81
CA ILE A 176 -9.18 22.18 -19.35
C ILE A 176 -9.59 20.77 -19.79
N GLU A 177 -9.31 20.36 -21.01
CA GLU A 177 -9.58 19.00 -21.51
C GLU A 177 -8.87 17.92 -20.68
N ILE A 178 -7.66 18.20 -20.20
CA ILE A 178 -6.90 17.31 -19.33
C ILE A 178 -7.18 17.53 -17.83
N GLN A 179 -8.31 18.15 -17.51
CA GLN A 179 -8.87 18.31 -16.16
C GLN A 179 -8.07 19.24 -15.23
N TYR A 180 -7.40 20.26 -15.76
CA TYR A 180 -6.86 21.35 -14.96
C TYR A 180 -7.89 22.46 -14.79
N ASP A 181 -8.04 22.94 -13.56
CA ASP A 181 -8.94 24.05 -13.25
C ASP A 181 -8.21 25.39 -13.34
N ARG A 182 -8.88 26.41 -13.90
CA ARG A 182 -8.36 27.77 -13.80
C ARG A 182 -8.64 28.33 -12.42
N ASN A 183 -7.58 28.68 -11.70
CA ASN A 183 -7.70 29.34 -10.42
C ASN A 183 -6.62 30.40 -10.23
N ASP A 184 -6.99 31.67 -10.42
CA ASP A 184 -6.06 32.81 -10.32
C ASP A 184 -5.81 33.21 -8.85
N MET A 185 -6.63 32.74 -7.90
CA MET A 185 -6.57 33.09 -6.48
C MET A 185 -5.82 32.04 -5.65
N ASP A 186 -6.26 30.77 -5.76
CA ASP A 186 -5.70 29.63 -5.04
C ASP A 186 -4.92 28.75 -6.01
N PHE A 187 -3.62 29.02 -6.13
CA PHE A 187 -2.74 28.30 -7.04
C PHE A 187 -2.16 27.07 -6.38
N LYS A 188 -2.76 25.94 -6.68
CA LYS A 188 -2.42 24.64 -6.12
C LYS A 188 -2.26 23.58 -7.20
N ARG A 189 -1.85 22.39 -6.83
CA ARG A 189 -1.72 21.23 -7.69
C ARG A 189 -3.01 21.00 -8.52
N GLY A 190 -2.86 20.73 -9.81
CA GLY A 190 -3.98 20.52 -10.73
C GLY A 190 -4.67 21.81 -11.17
N THR A 191 -4.10 22.98 -10.90
CA THR A 191 -4.65 24.25 -11.36
C THR A 191 -3.67 24.98 -12.30
N PHE A 192 -4.21 25.91 -13.09
CA PHE A 192 -3.42 26.89 -13.84
C PHE A 192 -3.97 28.30 -13.61
N ARG A 193 -3.13 29.30 -13.82
CA ARG A 193 -3.51 30.71 -13.74
C ARG A 193 -2.86 31.54 -14.87
N VAL A 194 -3.47 32.64 -15.19
CA VAL A 194 -2.98 33.56 -16.24
C VAL A 194 -2.66 34.90 -15.60
N ARG A 195 -1.44 35.38 -15.76
CA ARG A 195 -0.97 36.68 -15.26
C ARG A 195 -0.27 37.47 -16.37
N GLY A 196 -0.99 38.37 -17.04
CA GLY A 196 -0.48 39.09 -18.19
C GLY A 196 -0.17 38.13 -19.35
N GLU A 197 1.06 38.16 -19.85
CA GLU A 197 1.54 37.27 -20.90
C GLU A 197 2.02 35.90 -20.34
N ASN A 198 1.89 35.63 -19.05
CA ASN A 198 2.37 34.40 -18.43
C ASN A 198 1.23 33.44 -18.16
N LEU A 199 1.40 32.21 -18.57
CA LEU A 199 0.60 31.06 -18.16
C LEU A 199 1.38 30.25 -17.13
N GLU A 200 0.85 30.10 -15.93
CA GLU A 200 1.47 29.31 -14.88
C GLU A 200 0.61 28.06 -14.61
N ILE A 201 1.26 26.90 -14.62
CA ILE A 201 0.61 25.59 -14.50
C ILE A 201 1.23 24.85 -13.30
N PHE A 202 0.40 24.33 -12.41
CA PHE A 202 0.87 23.51 -11.30
C PHE A 202 0.57 22.02 -11.61
N PRO A 203 1.56 21.25 -12.12
CA PRO A 203 1.33 19.89 -12.56
C PRO A 203 0.85 18.96 -11.44
N ALA A 204 0.05 17.94 -11.81
CA ALA A 204 -0.53 16.97 -10.88
C ALA A 204 0.51 16.17 -10.08
N SER A 205 1.70 15.98 -10.62
CA SER A 205 2.81 15.22 -10.01
C SER A 205 3.80 16.08 -9.21
N TYR A 206 3.67 17.42 -9.21
CA TYR A 206 4.61 18.32 -8.57
C TYR A 206 4.21 18.64 -7.12
N THR A 207 5.20 19.00 -6.29
CA THR A 207 4.99 19.27 -4.84
C THR A 207 4.98 20.77 -4.55
N ASP A 208 6.03 21.49 -4.93
CA ASP A 208 6.32 22.88 -4.57
C ASP A 208 6.78 23.71 -5.78
N SER A 209 6.75 23.11 -6.95
CA SER A 209 7.15 23.74 -8.20
C SER A 209 5.96 23.89 -9.13
N ALA A 210 6.00 24.89 -9.98
CA ALA A 210 5.06 25.09 -11.06
C ALA A 210 5.83 25.42 -12.35
N ILE A 211 5.14 25.33 -13.47
CA ILE A 211 5.68 25.66 -14.78
C ILE A 211 5.15 27.03 -15.20
N ARG A 212 6.03 27.93 -15.52
CA ARG A 212 5.70 29.23 -16.11
C ARG A 212 6.05 29.22 -17.60
N VAL A 213 5.06 29.51 -18.42
CA VAL A 213 5.20 29.69 -19.88
C VAL A 213 5.02 31.15 -20.16
N GLU A 214 6.05 31.82 -20.68
CA GLU A 214 6.05 33.24 -21.03
C GLU A 214 5.84 33.37 -22.53
N PHE A 215 4.85 34.18 -22.91
CA PHE A 215 4.49 34.42 -24.31
C PHE A 215 4.92 35.82 -24.76
N PHE A 216 5.33 35.90 -26.01
CA PHE A 216 5.39 37.15 -26.73
C PHE A 216 4.48 37.03 -27.97
N ASP A 217 3.30 37.65 -27.90
CA ASP A 217 2.20 37.41 -28.83
C ASP A 217 1.81 35.92 -28.82
N ASP A 218 1.85 35.23 -29.96
CA ASP A 218 1.56 33.79 -30.06
C ASP A 218 2.82 32.91 -30.01
N GLU A 219 3.99 33.44 -29.66
CA GLU A 219 5.23 32.70 -29.54
C GLU A 219 5.56 32.41 -28.07
N ILE A 220 5.89 31.17 -27.76
CA ILE A 220 6.43 30.80 -26.45
C ILE A 220 7.89 31.25 -26.38
N GLU A 221 8.16 32.34 -25.66
CA GLU A 221 9.49 32.89 -25.53
C GLU A 221 10.36 32.06 -24.57
N ARG A 222 9.78 31.68 -23.42
CA ARG A 222 10.51 30.98 -22.39
C ARG A 222 9.60 30.06 -21.59
N ILE A 223 10.17 28.93 -21.15
CA ILE A 223 9.54 27.99 -20.18
C ILE A 223 10.47 27.88 -18.99
N SER A 224 9.93 28.05 -17.78
CA SER A 224 10.70 27.99 -16.54
C SER A 224 9.97 27.15 -15.50
N GLU A 225 10.74 26.35 -14.75
CA GLU A 225 10.28 25.80 -13.48
C GLU A 225 10.43 26.88 -12.41
N ILE A 226 9.35 27.17 -11.72
CA ILE A 226 9.28 28.18 -10.67
C ILE A 226 8.90 27.55 -9.33
N ASP A 227 9.29 28.17 -8.25
CA ASP A 227 8.73 27.90 -6.94
C ASP A 227 7.27 28.40 -6.92
N ALA A 228 6.33 27.51 -6.58
CA ALA A 228 4.90 27.81 -6.67
C ALA A 228 4.44 28.92 -5.72
N LEU A 229 5.10 29.06 -4.57
CA LEU A 229 4.78 30.05 -3.55
C LEU A 229 5.41 31.42 -3.85
N THR A 230 6.71 31.44 -4.13
CA THR A 230 7.49 32.68 -4.28
C THR A 230 7.54 33.18 -5.73
N GLY A 231 7.29 32.31 -6.70
CA GLY A 231 7.42 32.60 -8.14
C GLY A 231 8.87 32.73 -8.63
N GLN A 232 9.86 32.36 -7.79
CA GLN A 232 11.27 32.40 -8.19
C GLN A 232 11.58 31.29 -9.18
N ILE A 233 12.34 31.62 -10.22
CA ILE A 233 12.79 30.65 -11.22
C ILE A 233 13.82 29.73 -10.59
N LYS A 234 13.55 28.42 -10.64
CA LYS A 234 14.44 27.34 -10.23
C LYS A 234 15.32 26.89 -11.40
N ASN A 235 14.71 26.63 -12.55
CA ASN A 235 15.37 26.16 -13.75
C ASN A 235 14.70 26.75 -15.01
N GLU A 236 15.45 26.89 -16.11
CA GLU A 236 14.89 27.08 -17.44
C GLU A 236 14.78 25.74 -18.17
N LEU A 237 13.70 25.56 -18.93
CA LEU A 237 13.37 24.29 -19.56
C LEU A 237 13.32 24.42 -21.10
N GLU A 238 13.98 23.52 -21.79
CA GLU A 238 13.94 23.40 -23.25
C GLU A 238 12.67 22.64 -23.73
N HIS A 239 11.99 21.92 -22.81
CA HIS A 239 10.78 21.18 -23.08
C HIS A 239 10.07 20.87 -21.76
N VAL A 240 8.75 20.90 -21.79
CA VAL A 240 7.91 20.38 -20.70
C VAL A 240 6.73 19.62 -21.26
N ALA A 241 6.39 18.50 -20.61
CA ALA A 241 5.20 17.71 -20.85
C ALA A 241 4.25 17.86 -19.65
N ILE A 242 3.06 18.39 -19.88
CA ILE A 242 2.02 18.50 -18.86
C ILE A 242 1.08 17.30 -19.01
N PHE A 243 1.11 16.41 -18.02
CA PHE A 243 0.28 15.22 -17.99
C PHE A 243 -1.11 15.52 -17.42
N PRO A 244 -2.14 14.72 -17.78
CA PRO A 244 -3.48 14.91 -17.27
C PRO A 244 -3.57 14.94 -15.75
N ASN A 245 -4.48 15.75 -15.22
CA ASN A 245 -4.76 15.85 -13.77
C ASN A 245 -5.64 14.71 -13.23
N SER A 246 -6.07 13.81 -14.09
CA SER A 246 -6.81 12.60 -13.73
C SER A 246 -6.34 11.43 -14.59
N HIS A 247 -6.33 10.23 -14.03
CA HIS A 247 -6.09 9.01 -14.81
C HIS A 247 -7.29 8.63 -15.71
N TYR A 248 -8.48 9.16 -15.42
CA TYR A 248 -9.71 8.92 -16.19
C TYR A 248 -10.01 10.05 -17.17
N VAL A 249 -9.00 10.51 -17.91
CA VAL A 249 -9.23 11.46 -19.00
C VAL A 249 -9.66 10.74 -20.26
N VAL A 250 -10.62 11.33 -20.96
CA VAL A 250 -11.20 10.77 -22.18
C VAL A 250 -11.26 11.87 -23.23
N PRO A 251 -10.73 11.64 -24.45
CA PRO A 251 -10.86 12.58 -25.54
C PRO A 251 -12.32 12.93 -25.82
N PRO A 252 -12.65 14.18 -26.20
CA PRO A 252 -14.04 14.62 -26.39
C PRO A 252 -14.86 13.73 -27.36
N GLU A 253 -14.25 13.23 -28.41
CA GLU A 253 -14.90 12.31 -29.37
C GLU A 253 -15.28 10.98 -28.74
N LYS A 254 -14.42 10.43 -27.88
CA LYS A 254 -14.71 9.20 -27.13
C LYS A 254 -15.77 9.44 -26.05
N MET A 255 -15.77 10.61 -25.42
CA MET A 255 -16.77 10.99 -24.41
C MET A 255 -18.17 11.05 -25.03
N GLU A 256 -18.31 11.68 -26.20
CA GLU A 256 -19.62 11.76 -26.88
C GLU A 256 -20.17 10.38 -27.28
N ARG A 257 -19.29 9.47 -27.69
CA ARG A 257 -19.65 8.08 -27.96
C ARG A 257 -20.06 7.38 -26.67
N ALA A 258 -19.26 7.51 -25.61
CA ALA A 258 -19.53 6.86 -24.33
C ALA A 258 -20.91 7.27 -23.76
N ILE A 259 -21.25 8.56 -23.84
CA ILE A 259 -22.58 9.04 -23.40
C ILE A 259 -23.71 8.36 -24.17
N LYS A 260 -23.59 8.22 -25.49
CA LYS A 260 -24.59 7.54 -26.32
C LYS A 260 -24.73 6.05 -25.94
N ASP A 261 -23.60 5.39 -25.69
CA ASP A 261 -23.60 3.98 -25.31
C ASP A 261 -24.18 3.77 -23.92
N ILE A 262 -23.95 4.69 -22.98
CA ILE A 262 -24.55 4.69 -21.63
C ILE A 262 -26.07 4.93 -21.69
N GLU A 263 -26.52 5.90 -22.52
CA GLU A 263 -27.96 6.17 -22.70
C GLU A 263 -28.69 4.94 -23.28
N LYS A 264 -28.07 4.26 -24.23
CA LYS A 264 -28.62 3.02 -24.78
C LYS A 264 -28.70 1.92 -23.73
N GLU A 265 -27.64 1.69 -22.95
CA GLU A 265 -27.65 0.72 -21.83
C GLU A 265 -28.72 1.07 -20.79
N LEU A 266 -28.92 2.37 -20.51
CA LEU A 266 -29.97 2.83 -19.61
C LEU A 266 -31.37 2.47 -20.14
N GLU A 267 -31.64 2.71 -21.42
CA GLU A 267 -32.93 2.35 -22.04
C GLU A 267 -33.21 0.85 -21.91
N GLU A 268 -32.20 0.01 -22.21
CA GLU A 268 -32.29 -1.44 -22.09
C GLU A 268 -32.54 -1.88 -20.65
N GLN A 269 -31.83 -1.30 -19.68
CA GLN A 269 -31.96 -1.65 -18.26
C GLN A 269 -33.29 -1.19 -17.66
N VAL A 270 -33.79 -0.02 -18.03
CA VAL A 270 -35.12 0.48 -17.63
C VAL A 270 -36.22 -0.41 -18.19
N ALA A 271 -36.10 -0.83 -19.46
CA ALA A 271 -37.04 -1.76 -20.06
C ALA A 271 -37.03 -3.13 -19.36
N TYR A 272 -35.87 -3.63 -19.02
CA TYR A 272 -35.70 -4.87 -18.23
C TYR A 272 -36.41 -4.76 -16.86
N PHE A 273 -36.13 -3.72 -16.07
CA PHE A 273 -36.74 -3.56 -14.76
C PHE A 273 -38.27 -3.42 -14.84
N LYS A 274 -38.77 -2.71 -15.84
CA LYS A 274 -40.24 -2.62 -16.07
C LYS A 274 -40.86 -3.97 -16.42
N SER A 275 -40.19 -4.82 -17.21
CA SER A 275 -40.63 -6.15 -17.55
C SER A 275 -40.71 -7.12 -16.36
N GLU A 276 -39.85 -6.87 -15.34
CA GLU A 276 -39.79 -7.61 -14.09
C GLU A 276 -40.64 -7.00 -12.95
N ASP A 277 -41.46 -6.00 -13.25
CA ASP A 277 -42.31 -5.26 -12.29
C ASP A 277 -41.50 -4.50 -11.21
N LYS A 278 -40.22 -4.20 -11.48
CA LYS A 278 -39.33 -3.46 -10.61
C LYS A 278 -39.34 -1.97 -10.93
N LEU A 279 -40.46 -1.30 -10.62
CA LEU A 279 -40.67 0.10 -11.01
C LEU A 279 -39.80 1.09 -10.24
N ILE A 280 -39.47 0.80 -8.98
CA ILE A 280 -38.59 1.64 -8.13
C ILE A 280 -37.15 1.59 -8.66
N GLU A 281 -36.66 0.41 -8.99
CA GLU A 281 -35.35 0.23 -9.57
C GLU A 281 -35.24 0.92 -10.93
N ALA A 282 -36.29 0.83 -11.76
CA ALA A 282 -36.33 1.51 -13.06
C ALA A 282 -36.26 3.04 -12.91
N GLN A 283 -37.00 3.62 -11.96
CA GLN A 283 -36.99 5.05 -11.70
C GLN A 283 -35.62 5.48 -11.16
N ARG A 284 -35.09 4.78 -10.16
CA ARG A 284 -33.83 5.08 -9.49
C ARG A 284 -32.66 5.13 -10.48
N ILE A 285 -32.53 4.09 -11.33
CA ILE A 285 -31.44 4.05 -12.29
C ILE A 285 -31.59 5.14 -13.37
N ALA A 286 -32.82 5.45 -13.79
CA ALA A 286 -33.08 6.49 -14.77
C ALA A 286 -32.71 7.88 -14.22
N GLU A 287 -33.13 8.23 -13.01
CA GLU A 287 -32.82 9.51 -12.39
C GLU A 287 -31.31 9.71 -12.22
N ARG A 288 -30.64 8.70 -11.65
CA ARG A 288 -29.18 8.76 -11.41
C ARG A 288 -28.40 8.89 -12.71
N THR A 289 -28.67 8.01 -13.68
CA THR A 289 -27.88 7.99 -14.92
C THR A 289 -28.12 9.24 -15.76
N ASN A 290 -29.35 9.74 -15.85
CA ASN A 290 -29.63 10.98 -16.58
C ASN A 290 -28.90 12.18 -15.96
N PHE A 291 -28.88 12.27 -14.63
CA PHE A 291 -28.10 13.30 -13.94
C PHE A 291 -26.61 13.20 -14.24
N ASP A 292 -26.06 11.99 -14.17
CA ASP A 292 -24.63 11.74 -14.47
C ASP A 292 -24.30 12.13 -15.94
N MET A 293 -25.21 11.84 -16.90
CA MET A 293 -25.02 12.20 -18.31
C MET A 293 -25.08 13.71 -18.55
N GLU A 294 -25.93 14.43 -17.84
CA GLU A 294 -25.97 15.88 -17.87
C GLU A 294 -24.64 16.48 -17.37
N MET A 295 -24.15 16.00 -16.23
CA MET A 295 -22.85 16.42 -15.67
C MET A 295 -21.69 16.14 -16.62
N LEU A 296 -21.66 14.97 -17.26
CA LEU A 296 -20.61 14.64 -18.23
C LEU A 296 -20.64 15.55 -19.46
N ARG A 297 -21.82 15.96 -19.94
CA ARG A 297 -21.93 16.90 -21.08
C ARG A 297 -21.46 18.31 -20.73
N GLU A 298 -21.80 18.78 -19.54
CA GLU A 298 -21.53 20.16 -19.12
C GLU A 298 -20.08 20.35 -18.63
N THR A 299 -19.55 19.37 -17.87
CA THR A 299 -18.29 19.53 -17.17
C THR A 299 -17.21 18.50 -17.56
N GLY A 300 -17.58 17.47 -18.33
CA GLY A 300 -16.69 16.33 -18.63
C GLY A 300 -16.44 15.41 -17.46
N PHE A 301 -17.18 15.58 -16.33
CA PHE A 301 -16.99 14.80 -15.11
C PHE A 301 -18.33 14.55 -14.41
N CYS A 302 -18.45 13.41 -13.70
CA CYS A 302 -19.55 13.15 -12.78
C CYS A 302 -19.04 12.36 -11.56
N SER A 303 -19.76 12.44 -10.44
CA SER A 303 -19.45 11.66 -9.26
C SER A 303 -19.65 10.16 -9.53
N GLY A 304 -18.58 9.37 -9.34
CA GLY A 304 -18.60 7.95 -9.65
C GLY A 304 -18.38 7.63 -11.14
N ILE A 305 -17.69 8.51 -11.88
CA ILE A 305 -17.33 8.35 -13.30
C ILE A 305 -16.69 6.99 -13.58
N GLU A 306 -15.97 6.44 -12.62
CA GLU A 306 -15.35 5.12 -12.72
C GLU A 306 -16.34 3.98 -13.01
N ASN A 307 -17.62 4.14 -12.63
CA ASN A 307 -18.67 3.14 -12.95
C ASN A 307 -19.02 3.08 -14.44
N TYR A 308 -18.59 4.07 -15.20
CA TYR A 308 -18.76 4.16 -16.66
C TYR A 308 -17.45 3.87 -17.42
N SER A 309 -16.40 3.42 -16.73
CA SER A 309 -15.05 3.21 -17.28
C SER A 309 -15.03 2.34 -18.54
N ARG A 310 -15.87 1.29 -18.60
CA ARG A 310 -16.00 0.44 -19.79
C ARG A 310 -16.40 1.24 -21.03
N HIS A 311 -17.43 2.07 -20.91
CA HIS A 311 -17.90 2.91 -22.01
C HIS A 311 -16.89 3.99 -22.38
N MET A 312 -16.24 4.60 -21.37
CA MET A 312 -15.20 5.59 -21.58
C MET A 312 -14.02 5.03 -22.38
N ALA A 313 -13.56 3.83 -22.02
CA ALA A 313 -12.50 3.14 -22.75
C ALA A 313 -12.97 2.52 -24.08
N GLY A 314 -14.29 2.40 -24.30
CA GLY A 314 -14.85 1.75 -25.48
C GLY A 314 -14.66 0.24 -25.52
N LEU A 315 -14.66 -0.38 -24.33
CA LEU A 315 -14.46 -1.81 -24.17
C LEU A 315 -15.78 -2.57 -24.26
N GLU A 316 -15.70 -3.81 -24.76
CA GLU A 316 -16.83 -4.75 -24.76
C GLU A 316 -17.19 -5.20 -23.33
N PRO A 317 -18.46 -5.65 -23.10
CA PRO A 317 -18.83 -6.19 -21.80
C PRO A 317 -17.95 -7.35 -21.38
N GLY A 318 -17.46 -7.30 -20.13
CA GLY A 318 -16.57 -8.32 -19.56
C GLY A 318 -15.10 -8.23 -19.99
N ALA A 319 -14.72 -7.26 -20.81
CA ALA A 319 -13.33 -7.07 -21.20
C ALA A 319 -12.43 -6.78 -19.97
N THR A 320 -11.16 -7.11 -20.11
CA THR A 320 -10.13 -6.81 -19.10
C THR A 320 -10.01 -5.30 -18.92
N PRO A 321 -10.14 -4.78 -17.71
CA PRO A 321 -9.96 -3.35 -17.45
C PRO A 321 -8.50 -2.91 -17.58
N HIS A 322 -8.27 -1.68 -18.02
CA HIS A 322 -6.94 -1.09 -18.00
C HIS A 322 -6.44 -0.91 -16.56
N THR A 323 -5.19 -1.26 -16.31
CA THR A 323 -4.58 -1.20 -14.98
C THR A 323 -3.16 -0.62 -15.05
N LEU A 324 -2.52 -0.42 -13.90
CA LEU A 324 -1.12 0.03 -13.85
C LEU A 324 -0.18 -0.89 -14.65
N MET A 325 -0.48 -2.19 -14.73
CA MET A 325 0.38 -3.16 -15.40
C MET A 325 0.54 -2.85 -16.90
N GLU A 326 -0.49 -2.33 -17.55
CA GLU A 326 -0.42 -1.94 -18.97
C GLU A 326 0.45 -0.69 -19.21
N TYR A 327 0.61 0.17 -18.20
CA TYR A 327 1.51 1.33 -18.29
C TYR A 327 2.98 0.93 -18.35
N PHE A 328 3.36 -0.27 -17.87
CA PHE A 328 4.72 -0.80 -17.99
C PHE A 328 5.05 -1.29 -19.40
N GLY A 329 4.05 -1.64 -20.22
CA GLY A 329 4.25 -2.31 -21.50
C GLY A 329 4.54 -3.81 -21.34
N ASP A 330 5.25 -4.41 -22.33
CA ASP A 330 5.37 -5.86 -22.43
C ASP A 330 6.62 -6.45 -21.73
N ASP A 331 7.66 -5.64 -21.49
CA ASP A 331 8.95 -6.13 -20.96
C ASP A 331 9.27 -5.48 -19.60
N PHE A 332 8.75 -6.05 -18.53
CA PHE A 332 9.01 -5.60 -17.17
C PHE A 332 9.08 -6.78 -16.20
N LEU A 333 9.70 -6.54 -15.05
CA LEU A 333 9.81 -7.51 -13.97
C LEU A 333 8.74 -7.25 -12.91
N ILE A 334 8.05 -8.29 -12.47
CA ILE A 334 7.19 -8.24 -11.28
C ILE A 334 7.92 -8.92 -10.12
N ILE A 335 7.98 -8.25 -8.99
CA ILE A 335 8.45 -8.84 -7.73
C ILE A 335 7.28 -8.84 -6.75
N VAL A 336 6.93 -10.01 -6.26
CA VAL A 336 5.84 -10.15 -5.27
C VAL A 336 6.46 -10.43 -3.91
N ASP A 337 6.49 -9.40 -3.06
CA ASP A 337 7.02 -9.53 -1.70
C ASP A 337 5.99 -10.18 -0.78
N GLU A 338 6.49 -10.99 0.16
CA GLU A 338 5.67 -11.87 1.01
C GLU A 338 4.59 -12.60 0.18
N SER A 339 5.01 -13.25 -0.91
CA SER A 339 4.16 -13.81 -1.96
C SER A 339 3.10 -14.78 -1.43
N HIS A 340 3.42 -15.53 -0.36
CA HIS A 340 2.51 -16.45 0.33
C HIS A 340 1.24 -15.76 0.90
N ILE A 341 1.28 -14.44 1.09
CA ILE A 341 0.13 -13.60 1.49
C ILE A 341 -0.40 -12.81 0.29
N THR A 342 0.50 -12.21 -0.49
CA THR A 342 0.16 -11.28 -1.57
C THR A 342 -0.58 -11.96 -2.72
N ILE A 343 -0.18 -13.15 -3.12
CA ILE A 343 -0.84 -13.91 -4.21
C ILE A 343 -2.28 -14.31 -3.84
N PRO A 344 -2.55 -14.91 -2.67
CA PRO A 344 -3.93 -15.15 -2.24
C PRO A 344 -4.79 -13.89 -2.15
N GLN A 345 -4.19 -12.76 -1.75
CA GLN A 345 -4.89 -11.48 -1.71
C GLN A 345 -5.29 -11.00 -3.10
N ILE A 346 -4.39 -11.03 -4.08
CA ILE A 346 -4.69 -10.70 -5.48
C ILE A 346 -5.83 -11.58 -6.00
N ARG A 347 -5.78 -12.88 -5.74
CA ARG A 347 -6.82 -13.84 -6.14
C ARG A 347 -8.18 -13.55 -5.54
N GLY A 348 -8.24 -13.09 -4.30
CA GLY A 348 -9.48 -12.83 -3.57
C GLY A 348 -10.20 -11.53 -3.93
N MET A 349 -9.52 -10.54 -4.53
CA MET A 349 -10.08 -9.20 -4.75
C MET A 349 -11.28 -9.17 -5.70
N TYR A 350 -11.24 -9.92 -6.78
CA TYR A 350 -12.28 -9.90 -7.82
C TYR A 350 -13.65 -10.34 -7.31
N ALA A 351 -13.73 -11.46 -6.60
CA ALA A 351 -15.02 -12.04 -6.18
C ALA A 351 -15.80 -11.13 -5.23
N GLY A 352 -15.13 -10.48 -4.28
CA GLY A 352 -15.75 -9.54 -3.34
C GLY A 352 -16.33 -8.31 -4.03
N ASP A 353 -15.59 -7.73 -4.99
CA ASP A 353 -16.05 -6.58 -5.77
C ASP A 353 -17.26 -6.93 -6.63
N GLN A 354 -17.24 -8.05 -7.33
CA GLN A 354 -18.34 -8.51 -8.18
C GLN A 354 -19.64 -8.76 -7.39
N SER A 355 -19.55 -9.38 -6.21
CA SER A 355 -20.70 -9.63 -5.35
C SER A 355 -21.39 -8.32 -4.94
N ARG A 356 -20.62 -7.36 -4.48
CA ARG A 356 -21.10 -6.04 -4.07
C ARG A 356 -21.76 -5.28 -5.22
N LYS A 357 -21.11 -5.22 -6.38
CA LYS A 357 -21.64 -4.51 -7.57
C LYS A 357 -22.84 -5.19 -8.19
N SER A 358 -22.91 -6.52 -8.17
CA SER A 358 -24.11 -7.23 -8.62
C SER A 358 -25.35 -6.80 -7.82
N THR A 359 -25.22 -6.67 -6.49
CA THR A 359 -26.34 -6.18 -5.66
C THR A 359 -26.75 -4.75 -6.04
N LEU A 360 -25.78 -3.83 -6.27
CA LEU A 360 -26.07 -2.47 -6.71
C LEU A 360 -26.81 -2.42 -8.06
N VAL A 361 -26.43 -3.29 -8.99
CA VAL A 361 -27.09 -3.41 -10.31
C VAL A 361 -28.49 -3.98 -10.18
N ASP A 362 -28.67 -5.08 -9.44
CA ASP A 362 -29.95 -5.79 -9.30
C ASP A 362 -31.02 -4.93 -8.62
N TYR A 363 -30.62 -3.94 -7.83
CA TYR A 363 -31.52 -3.00 -7.14
C TYR A 363 -31.54 -1.59 -7.75
N GLY A 364 -31.02 -1.41 -8.97
CA GLY A 364 -31.13 -0.18 -9.75
C GLY A 364 -30.30 1.01 -9.26
N PHE A 365 -29.23 0.78 -8.52
CA PHE A 365 -28.30 1.84 -8.10
C PHE A 365 -27.23 2.11 -9.14
N ARG A 366 -26.85 1.09 -9.92
CA ARG A 366 -25.85 1.19 -10.99
C ARG A 366 -26.28 0.41 -12.24
N LEU A 367 -25.77 0.83 -13.40
CA LEU A 367 -25.92 0.09 -14.65
C LEU A 367 -25.09 -1.18 -14.65
N PRO A 368 -25.44 -2.21 -15.45
CA PRO A 368 -24.65 -3.44 -15.57
C PRO A 368 -23.17 -3.21 -15.88
N SER A 369 -22.82 -2.18 -16.65
CA SER A 369 -21.45 -1.80 -16.98
C SER A 369 -20.59 -1.44 -15.77
N ALA A 370 -21.20 -1.06 -14.63
CA ALA A 370 -20.46 -0.80 -13.39
C ALA A 370 -19.70 -2.02 -12.88
N LYS A 371 -20.14 -3.25 -13.25
CA LYS A 371 -19.42 -4.49 -12.90
C LYS A 371 -18.08 -4.63 -13.61
N ASP A 372 -17.88 -3.93 -14.73
CA ASP A 372 -16.64 -3.95 -15.51
C ASP A 372 -15.58 -2.97 -14.97
N ASN A 373 -15.96 -2.03 -14.09
CA ASN A 373 -15.02 -1.29 -13.24
C ASN A 373 -14.61 -2.16 -12.06
N ARG A 374 -13.65 -3.03 -12.24
CA ARG A 374 -13.28 -4.10 -11.33
C ARG A 374 -11.78 -4.31 -11.27
N PRO A 375 -11.25 -4.96 -10.23
CA PRO A 375 -9.89 -5.47 -10.32
C PRO A 375 -9.77 -6.56 -11.38
N LEU A 376 -8.56 -6.83 -11.82
CA LEU A 376 -8.27 -8.02 -12.63
C LEU A 376 -8.75 -9.28 -11.89
N ASN A 377 -9.31 -10.23 -12.60
CA ASN A 377 -9.39 -11.58 -12.09
C ASN A 377 -7.99 -12.23 -12.13
N PHE A 378 -7.85 -13.37 -11.48
CA PHE A 378 -6.51 -13.95 -11.32
C PHE A 378 -5.92 -14.47 -12.66
N GLU A 379 -6.74 -14.97 -13.56
CA GLU A 379 -6.31 -15.44 -14.89
C GLU A 379 -5.83 -14.26 -15.76
N GLU A 380 -6.54 -13.13 -15.71
CA GLU A 380 -6.13 -11.90 -16.38
C GLU A 380 -4.80 -11.38 -15.82
N PHE A 381 -4.64 -11.38 -14.50
CA PHE A 381 -3.38 -11.02 -13.86
C PHE A 381 -2.24 -11.92 -14.33
N GLU A 382 -2.43 -13.24 -14.32
CA GLU A 382 -1.42 -14.20 -14.80
C GLU A 382 -1.06 -13.99 -16.27
N SER A 383 -2.03 -13.65 -17.11
CA SER A 383 -1.80 -13.43 -18.55
C SER A 383 -0.92 -12.21 -18.88
N MET A 384 -0.81 -11.25 -17.94
CA MET A 384 0.00 -10.05 -18.09
C MET A 384 1.44 -10.21 -17.57
N ILE A 385 1.79 -11.37 -17.03
CA ILE A 385 3.11 -11.62 -16.46
C ILE A 385 4.08 -12.06 -17.54
N ASP A 386 5.09 -11.26 -17.81
CA ASP A 386 6.27 -11.68 -18.58
C ASP A 386 7.25 -12.44 -17.68
N GLN A 387 7.75 -11.80 -16.64
CA GLN A 387 8.65 -12.41 -15.66
C GLN A 387 8.24 -12.00 -14.25
N MET A 388 8.22 -12.96 -13.34
CA MET A 388 7.85 -12.73 -11.94
C MET A 388 8.79 -13.43 -10.96
N MET A 389 9.21 -12.69 -9.94
CA MET A 389 9.96 -13.20 -8.80
C MET A 389 9.06 -13.24 -7.56
N PHE A 390 8.86 -14.43 -7.02
CA PHE A 390 8.26 -14.61 -5.69
C PHE A 390 9.31 -14.41 -4.62
N VAL A 391 9.01 -13.62 -3.60
CA VAL A 391 9.89 -13.41 -2.44
C VAL A 391 9.15 -13.82 -1.19
N SER A 392 9.65 -14.84 -0.51
CA SER A 392 9.02 -15.36 0.70
C SER A 392 9.99 -16.18 1.55
N ALA A 393 9.80 -16.15 2.88
CA ALA A 393 10.45 -17.12 3.77
C ALA A 393 9.72 -18.47 3.81
N THR A 394 8.48 -18.50 3.35
CA THR A 394 7.55 -19.65 3.40
C THR A 394 6.71 -19.70 2.12
N PRO A 395 7.33 -20.02 0.94
CA PRO A 395 6.58 -20.15 -0.31
C PRO A 395 5.44 -21.17 -0.17
N ASN A 396 4.27 -20.81 -0.69
CA ASN A 396 3.06 -21.62 -0.61
C ASN A 396 2.94 -22.58 -1.80
N VAL A 397 1.79 -23.22 -1.96
CA VAL A 397 1.53 -24.20 -3.03
C VAL A 397 1.65 -23.55 -4.41
N TYR A 398 1.08 -22.36 -4.58
CA TYR A 398 1.10 -21.66 -5.87
C TYR A 398 2.53 -21.40 -6.37
N GLU A 399 3.39 -20.86 -5.52
CA GLU A 399 4.80 -20.60 -5.86
C GLU A 399 5.52 -21.90 -6.22
N LYS A 400 5.34 -22.95 -5.42
CA LYS A 400 5.99 -24.27 -5.62
C LYS A 400 5.56 -24.97 -6.92
N GLU A 401 4.33 -24.75 -7.38
CA GLU A 401 3.79 -25.33 -8.62
C GLU A 401 4.23 -24.56 -9.85
N HIS A 402 4.51 -23.25 -9.74
CA HIS A 402 4.81 -22.39 -10.88
C HIS A 402 6.30 -22.07 -11.03
N GLU A 403 7.10 -22.15 -9.96
CA GLU A 403 8.52 -21.80 -10.04
C GLU A 403 9.32 -22.70 -11.00
N LEU A 404 10.08 -22.06 -11.88
CA LEU A 404 11.02 -22.70 -12.78
C LEU A 404 12.46 -22.65 -12.27
N GLY A 405 12.67 -21.94 -11.17
CA GLY A 405 13.93 -21.82 -10.44
C GLY A 405 13.70 -21.33 -9.03
N ARG A 406 14.53 -21.78 -8.12
CA ARG A 406 14.49 -21.34 -6.71
C ARG A 406 15.90 -21.03 -6.23
N ALA A 407 16.10 -19.83 -5.74
CA ALA A 407 17.28 -19.43 -5.01
C ALA A 407 17.00 -19.40 -3.50
N GLU A 408 17.88 -19.98 -2.69
CA GLU A 408 17.74 -19.98 -1.24
C GLU A 408 18.70 -18.96 -0.62
N GLN A 409 18.16 -18.14 0.27
CA GLN A 409 18.91 -17.15 1.04
C GLN A 409 18.66 -17.37 2.53
N ILE A 410 19.42 -18.25 3.12
CA ILE A 410 19.24 -18.75 4.48
C ILE A 410 20.22 -18.08 5.46
N ILE A 411 21.38 -17.67 5.00
CA ILE A 411 22.42 -17.07 5.83
C ILE A 411 22.08 -15.61 6.14
N ARG A 412 22.15 -15.24 7.41
CA ARG A 412 22.04 -13.82 7.83
C ARG A 412 23.43 -13.19 7.90
N PRO A 413 23.62 -11.97 7.39
CA PRO A 413 24.89 -11.26 7.50
C PRO A 413 25.41 -11.08 8.94
N THR A 414 24.50 -11.09 9.91
CA THR A 414 24.78 -10.98 11.35
C THR A 414 25.23 -12.30 12.01
N GLY A 415 25.19 -13.41 11.28
CA GLY A 415 25.44 -14.74 11.80
C GLY A 415 24.33 -15.31 12.68
N LEU A 416 23.20 -14.62 12.83
CA LEU A 416 22.07 -15.09 13.63
C LEU A 416 21.48 -16.37 13.07
N LEU A 417 21.21 -17.31 13.97
CA LEU A 417 20.62 -18.60 13.66
C LEU A 417 19.09 -18.53 13.73
N ASP A 418 18.40 -19.43 13.05
CA ASP A 418 17.02 -19.71 13.37
C ASP A 418 16.90 -20.21 14.80
N PRO A 419 15.86 -19.86 15.55
CA PRO A 419 15.76 -20.16 16.96
C PRO A 419 15.62 -21.68 17.21
N GLU A 420 16.07 -22.11 18.35
CA GLU A 420 15.81 -23.45 18.83
C GLU A 420 14.34 -23.57 19.26
N VAL A 421 13.68 -24.68 18.90
CA VAL A 421 12.27 -24.90 19.20
C VAL A 421 12.13 -26.10 20.12
N GLU A 422 11.53 -25.88 21.28
CA GLU A 422 11.21 -26.92 22.27
C GLU A 422 9.70 -27.20 22.28
N VAL A 423 9.31 -28.45 22.29
CA VAL A 423 7.91 -28.86 22.44
C VAL A 423 7.68 -29.34 23.88
N ARG A 424 6.71 -28.74 24.56
CA ARG A 424 6.33 -29.05 25.94
C ARG A 424 4.85 -29.43 26.02
N PRO A 425 4.44 -30.21 27.05
CA PRO A 425 3.03 -30.62 27.19
C PRO A 425 2.09 -29.44 27.45
N VAL A 426 0.83 -29.60 27.06
CA VAL A 426 -0.21 -28.59 27.30
C VAL A 426 -0.60 -28.51 28.78
N GLU A 427 -0.55 -29.62 29.49
CA GLU A 427 -0.82 -29.65 30.93
C GLU A 427 0.20 -28.79 31.68
N GLY A 428 -0.28 -27.80 32.43
CA GLY A 428 0.56 -26.87 33.17
C GLY A 428 1.21 -25.77 32.30
N GLN A 429 0.83 -25.63 31.05
CA GLN A 429 1.44 -24.66 30.09
C GLN A 429 1.49 -23.23 30.61
N ILE A 430 0.49 -22.77 31.37
CA ILE A 430 0.44 -21.38 31.86
C ILE A 430 1.46 -21.16 32.97
N ASP A 431 1.59 -22.08 33.92
CA ASP A 431 2.57 -21.96 35.00
C ASP A 431 4.01 -22.06 34.47
N ASP A 432 4.24 -22.97 33.53
CA ASP A 432 5.52 -23.08 32.84
C ASP A 432 5.85 -21.82 32.06
N LEU A 433 4.90 -21.30 31.28
CA LEU A 433 5.05 -20.06 30.52
C LEU A 433 5.41 -18.87 31.43
N ILE A 434 4.73 -18.70 32.56
CA ILE A 434 5.03 -17.62 33.53
C ILE A 434 6.45 -17.76 34.09
N THR A 435 6.88 -19.01 34.35
CA THR A 435 8.23 -19.28 34.80
C THR A 435 9.27 -18.85 33.76
N GLU A 436 9.05 -19.19 32.49
CA GLU A 436 9.94 -18.80 31.39
C GLU A 436 9.91 -17.28 31.13
N ILE A 437 8.73 -16.63 31.17
CA ILE A 437 8.61 -15.19 31.09
C ILE A 437 9.47 -14.50 32.14
N ASN A 438 9.37 -14.92 33.39
CA ASN A 438 10.14 -14.34 34.51
C ASN A 438 11.65 -14.49 34.32
N LYS A 439 12.11 -15.58 33.72
CA LYS A 439 13.53 -15.79 33.37
C LYS A 439 14.00 -14.77 32.34
N GLU A 440 13.21 -14.58 31.29
CA GLU A 440 13.57 -13.65 30.21
C GLU A 440 13.45 -12.19 30.62
N VAL A 441 12.42 -11.83 31.39
CA VAL A 441 12.26 -10.48 31.93
C VAL A 441 13.42 -10.12 32.87
N ALA A 442 13.92 -11.07 33.67
CA ALA A 442 15.10 -10.87 34.52
C ALA A 442 16.36 -10.52 33.71
N LYS A 443 16.45 -10.99 32.46
CA LYS A 443 17.53 -10.63 31.50
C LYS A 443 17.24 -9.34 30.71
N LYS A 444 16.10 -8.70 30.95
CA LYS A 444 15.58 -7.55 30.17
C LYS A 444 15.19 -7.90 28.71
N ASN A 445 14.91 -9.14 28.44
CA ASN A 445 14.40 -9.62 27.17
C ASN A 445 12.88 -9.44 27.10
N LYS A 446 12.33 -9.47 25.88
CA LYS A 446 10.91 -9.38 25.60
C LYS A 446 10.33 -10.74 25.17
N VAL A 447 9.07 -10.95 25.45
CA VAL A 447 8.37 -12.21 25.19
C VAL A 447 7.13 -11.98 24.32
N LEU A 448 6.94 -12.87 23.34
CA LEU A 448 5.77 -12.91 22.47
C LEU A 448 4.97 -14.17 22.77
N VAL A 449 3.67 -14.05 22.97
CA VAL A 449 2.78 -15.19 23.24
C VAL A 449 1.65 -15.23 22.23
N THR A 450 1.48 -16.36 21.55
CA THR A 450 0.37 -16.56 20.59
C THR A 450 -0.69 -17.49 21.14
N THR A 451 -1.95 -17.07 21.01
CA THR A 451 -3.14 -17.82 21.42
C THR A 451 -4.04 -18.13 20.21
N LEU A 452 -5.06 -18.96 20.39
CA LEU A 452 -5.99 -19.34 19.32
C LEU A 452 -7.22 -18.44 19.22
N THR A 453 -7.66 -17.86 20.34
CA THR A 453 -8.89 -17.07 20.38
C THR A 453 -8.70 -15.75 21.11
N LYS A 454 -9.55 -14.77 20.76
CA LYS A 454 -9.59 -13.45 21.39
C LYS A 454 -9.80 -13.57 22.91
N ARG A 455 -10.77 -14.38 23.32
CA ARG A 455 -11.08 -14.60 24.72
C ARG A 455 -9.89 -15.18 25.49
N MET A 456 -9.21 -16.18 24.91
CA MET A 456 -8.02 -16.77 25.54
C MET A 456 -6.89 -15.74 25.70
N ALA A 457 -6.70 -14.86 24.71
CA ALA A 457 -5.70 -13.80 24.80
C ALA A 457 -6.04 -12.77 25.89
N GLU A 458 -7.30 -12.39 25.97
CA GLU A 458 -7.82 -11.46 27.00
C GLU A 458 -7.67 -12.05 28.42
N ASP A 459 -8.20 -13.26 28.62
CA ASP A 459 -8.13 -13.96 29.90
C ASP A 459 -6.67 -14.17 30.36
N LEU A 460 -5.78 -14.55 29.44
CA LEU A 460 -4.36 -14.72 29.72
C LEU A 460 -3.67 -13.41 30.08
N THR A 461 -3.99 -12.34 29.37
CA THR A 461 -3.44 -10.99 29.62
C THR A 461 -3.84 -10.49 31.02
N ASP A 462 -5.10 -10.67 31.40
CA ASP A 462 -5.61 -10.28 32.70
C ASP A 462 -4.94 -11.11 33.81
N TYR A 463 -4.84 -12.43 33.63
CA TYR A 463 -4.14 -13.28 34.58
C TYR A 463 -2.66 -12.93 34.77
N MET A 464 -1.93 -12.65 33.65
CA MET A 464 -0.53 -12.18 33.72
C MET A 464 -0.38 -10.85 34.45
N ARG A 465 -1.33 -9.94 34.25
CA ARG A 465 -1.35 -8.66 34.96
C ARG A 465 -1.57 -8.84 36.46
N ASP A 466 -2.48 -9.74 36.85
CA ASP A 466 -2.79 -10.03 38.24
C ASP A 466 -1.59 -10.66 38.99
N VAL A 467 -0.75 -11.42 38.30
CA VAL A 467 0.51 -11.97 38.86
C VAL A 467 1.70 -11.03 38.73
N GLY A 468 1.48 -9.77 38.30
CA GLY A 468 2.45 -8.69 38.30
C GLY A 468 3.36 -8.61 37.07
N ILE A 469 3.02 -9.26 35.96
CA ILE A 469 3.75 -9.19 34.70
C ILE A 469 3.27 -7.95 33.90
N ARG A 470 4.21 -7.15 33.39
CA ARG A 470 3.91 -6.02 32.49
C ARG A 470 3.55 -6.56 31.09
N VAL A 471 2.27 -6.67 30.80
CA VAL A 471 1.73 -7.31 29.60
C VAL A 471 0.76 -6.41 28.86
N LYS A 472 0.79 -6.47 27.53
CA LYS A 472 -0.24 -5.89 26.63
C LYS A 472 -0.82 -6.96 25.71
N TYR A 473 -2.09 -6.75 25.31
CA TYR A 473 -2.79 -7.57 24.32
C TYR A 473 -2.87 -6.79 23.00
N LEU A 474 -2.54 -7.47 21.91
CA LEU A 474 -2.66 -6.95 20.54
C LEU A 474 -3.84 -7.63 19.84
N HIS A 475 -4.95 -6.92 19.65
CA HIS A 475 -6.15 -7.44 18.98
C HIS A 475 -6.28 -6.92 17.53
N SER A 476 -7.18 -7.54 16.77
CA SER A 476 -7.38 -7.26 15.33
C SER A 476 -7.94 -5.87 15.03
N ASP A 477 -8.61 -5.26 16.00
CA ASP A 477 -9.35 -4.00 15.83
C ASP A 477 -8.51 -2.75 16.15
N ILE A 478 -7.24 -2.96 16.53
CA ILE A 478 -6.27 -1.88 16.79
C ILE A 478 -5.82 -1.29 15.45
N ASP A 479 -5.90 0.03 15.34
CA ASP A 479 -5.44 0.74 14.15
C ASP A 479 -3.91 0.67 13.98
N THR A 480 -3.42 1.06 12.80
CA THR A 480 -2.00 0.98 12.46
C THR A 480 -1.13 1.90 13.33
N LEU A 481 -1.64 3.06 13.73
CA LEU A 481 -0.90 4.01 14.56
C LEU A 481 -0.78 3.50 16.00
N GLU A 482 -1.88 3.02 16.59
CA GLU A 482 -1.87 2.44 17.94
C GLU A 482 -0.98 1.19 17.99
N ARG A 483 -1.00 0.36 16.95
CA ARG A 483 -0.11 -0.78 16.82
C ARG A 483 1.36 -0.38 16.82
N THR A 484 1.71 0.64 16.05
CA THR A 484 3.07 1.17 16.02
C THR A 484 3.50 1.70 17.39
N GLN A 485 2.58 2.33 18.12
CA GLN A 485 2.81 2.80 19.48
C GLN A 485 3.04 1.63 20.46
N ILE A 486 2.26 0.55 20.37
CA ILE A 486 2.44 -0.65 21.20
C ILE A 486 3.83 -1.28 20.97
N ILE A 487 4.27 -1.38 19.72
CA ILE A 487 5.59 -1.91 19.37
C ILE A 487 6.69 -1.01 19.95
N ARG A 488 6.53 0.30 19.83
CA ARG A 488 7.45 1.29 20.39
C ARG A 488 7.53 1.17 21.91
N ASP A 489 6.39 1.09 22.59
CA ASP A 489 6.31 0.99 24.05
C ASP A 489 7.03 -0.27 24.55
N MET A 490 6.89 -1.39 23.86
CA MET A 490 7.61 -2.62 24.15
C MET A 490 9.13 -2.44 24.05
N ARG A 491 9.60 -1.77 22.99
CA ARG A 491 11.02 -1.48 22.78
C ARG A 491 11.57 -0.43 23.75
N LEU A 492 10.74 0.46 24.24
CA LEU A 492 11.08 1.46 25.28
C LEU A 492 10.96 0.91 26.72
N ASP A 493 10.77 -0.40 26.88
CA ASP A 493 10.68 -1.06 28.19
C ASP A 493 9.46 -0.66 29.03
N VAL A 494 8.37 -0.22 28.39
CA VAL A 494 7.10 0.08 29.09
C VAL A 494 6.42 -1.20 29.56
N PHE A 495 6.52 -2.28 28.77
CA PHE A 495 6.04 -3.61 29.12
C PHE A 495 6.93 -4.72 28.54
N ASP A 496 6.76 -5.97 29.01
CA ASP A 496 7.67 -7.08 28.71
C ASP A 496 7.07 -8.15 27.84
N VAL A 497 5.75 -8.33 27.89
CA VAL A 497 5.05 -9.43 27.22
C VAL A 497 3.98 -8.89 26.31
N LEU A 498 3.97 -9.37 25.07
CA LEU A 498 2.93 -9.09 24.08
C LEU A 498 2.16 -10.36 23.79
N VAL A 499 0.85 -10.34 24.06
CA VAL A 499 -0.07 -11.45 23.77
C VAL A 499 -0.90 -11.12 22.55
N GLY A 500 -1.12 -12.10 21.67
CA GLY A 500 -2.02 -11.90 20.52
C GLY A 500 -2.40 -13.21 19.85
N ILE A 501 -3.38 -13.14 18.93
CA ILE A 501 -3.88 -14.29 18.19
C ILE A 501 -3.05 -14.52 16.94
N ASN A 502 -2.96 -13.49 16.12
CA ASN A 502 -2.22 -13.50 14.86
C ASN A 502 -1.21 -12.36 14.85
N LEU A 503 -0.07 -12.63 15.47
CA LEU A 503 1.05 -11.69 15.52
C LEU A 503 1.91 -11.72 14.25
N LEU A 504 1.45 -12.42 13.20
CA LEU A 504 2.11 -12.51 11.90
C LEU A 504 1.80 -11.30 11.01
N ARG A 505 0.68 -10.63 11.27
CA ARG A 505 0.31 -9.45 10.51
C ARG A 505 1.26 -8.32 10.87
N GLU A 506 2.13 -7.98 9.90
CA GLU A 506 2.82 -6.71 9.73
C GLU A 506 3.86 -6.31 10.79
N GLY A 507 5.11 -6.24 10.35
CA GLY A 507 6.11 -5.33 10.92
C GLY A 507 6.53 -5.54 12.38
N LEU A 508 6.23 -6.67 13.03
CA LEU A 508 6.80 -7.00 14.34
C LEU A 508 8.29 -7.32 14.21
N ASP A 509 9.06 -6.27 13.92
CA ASP A 509 10.51 -6.32 13.90
C ASP A 509 11.08 -5.82 15.23
N ILE A 510 11.03 -6.69 16.24
CA ILE A 510 11.46 -6.40 17.60
C ILE A 510 12.69 -7.28 17.93
N PRO A 511 13.91 -6.76 17.79
CA PRO A 511 15.13 -7.54 18.08
C PRO A 511 15.25 -7.98 19.53
N GLU A 512 14.54 -7.34 20.43
CA GLU A 512 14.55 -7.60 21.86
C GLU A 512 13.75 -8.86 22.25
N ILE A 513 12.98 -9.46 21.32
CA ILE A 513 12.25 -10.71 21.57
C ILE A 513 13.22 -11.88 21.65
N ALA A 514 13.33 -12.49 22.83
CA ALA A 514 14.13 -13.68 23.05
C ALA A 514 13.30 -14.96 23.23
N LEU A 515 12.04 -14.84 23.64
CA LEU A 515 11.12 -15.98 23.76
C LEU A 515 9.87 -15.74 22.92
N VAL A 516 9.52 -16.73 22.11
CA VAL A 516 8.21 -16.85 21.48
C VAL A 516 7.52 -18.11 22.01
N ALA A 517 6.36 -17.95 22.64
CA ALA A 517 5.55 -19.04 23.15
C ALA A 517 4.31 -19.24 22.28
N ILE A 518 4.09 -20.46 21.83
CA ILE A 518 2.96 -20.86 21.00
C ILE A 518 2.09 -21.81 21.81
N LEU A 519 0.95 -21.30 22.30
CA LEU A 519 0.01 -22.10 23.08
C LEU A 519 -0.85 -22.95 22.16
N ASP A 520 -1.21 -24.16 22.62
CA ASP A 520 -2.04 -25.10 21.85
C ASP A 520 -1.57 -25.28 20.41
N ALA A 521 -0.27 -25.55 20.23
CA ALA A 521 0.35 -25.63 18.91
C ALA A 521 -0.16 -26.83 18.08
N ASP A 522 -0.73 -27.86 18.75
CA ASP A 522 -1.31 -29.05 18.14
C ASP A 522 -2.77 -28.90 17.69
N LYS A 523 -3.37 -27.74 17.86
CA LYS A 523 -4.72 -27.44 17.35
C LYS A 523 -4.62 -26.99 15.89
N GLU A 524 -4.63 -27.96 14.96
CA GLU A 524 -4.53 -27.69 13.55
C GLU A 524 -5.56 -26.67 13.05
N GLY A 525 -5.13 -25.78 12.15
CA GLY A 525 -5.94 -24.73 11.55
C GLY A 525 -5.07 -23.65 10.94
N PHE A 526 -5.67 -22.60 10.41
CA PHE A 526 -4.97 -21.51 9.74
C PHE A 526 -3.86 -20.88 10.62
N LEU A 527 -4.12 -20.70 11.92
CA LEU A 527 -3.16 -20.10 12.87
C LEU A 527 -2.02 -21.04 13.31
N ARG A 528 -2.11 -22.32 12.99
CA ARG A 528 -1.15 -23.36 13.33
C ARG A 528 -0.72 -24.17 12.10
N SER A 529 -0.89 -23.61 10.89
CA SER A 529 -0.35 -24.18 9.67
C SER A 529 1.19 -24.10 9.65
N GLU A 530 1.83 -24.91 8.82
CA GLU A 530 3.28 -24.88 8.60
C GLU A 530 3.80 -23.46 8.40
N THR A 531 3.22 -22.72 7.47
CA THR A 531 3.58 -21.32 7.18
C THR A 531 3.46 -20.42 8.41
N SER A 532 2.34 -20.52 9.13
CA SER A 532 2.06 -19.72 10.31
C SER A 532 3.07 -20.01 11.45
N LEU A 533 3.39 -21.27 11.66
CA LEU A 533 4.37 -21.67 12.66
C LEU A 533 5.78 -21.18 12.33
N ILE A 534 6.27 -21.37 11.09
CA ILE A 534 7.59 -20.88 10.64
C ILE A 534 7.70 -19.36 10.77
N GLN A 535 6.67 -18.63 10.38
CA GLN A 535 6.63 -17.18 10.51
C GLN A 535 6.67 -16.72 11.97
N THR A 536 5.96 -17.41 12.85
CA THR A 536 5.94 -17.12 14.29
C THR A 536 7.31 -17.42 14.92
N ILE A 537 7.89 -18.57 14.60
CA ILE A 537 9.25 -18.96 15.03
C ILE A 537 10.27 -17.89 14.61
N GLY A 538 10.18 -17.41 13.38
CA GLY A 538 11.07 -16.40 12.83
C GLY A 538 11.08 -15.07 13.59
N ARG A 539 10.09 -14.79 14.45
CA ARG A 539 10.08 -13.58 15.30
C ARG A 539 11.18 -13.58 16.35
N ALA A 540 11.63 -14.74 16.82
CA ALA A 540 12.76 -14.86 17.74
C ALA A 540 14.14 -14.89 17.04
N ALA A 541 14.19 -14.96 15.71
CA ALA A 541 15.42 -15.13 14.94
C ALA A 541 16.34 -13.89 14.86
N ARG A 542 15.97 -12.77 15.48
CA ARG A 542 16.75 -11.52 15.52
C ARG A 542 17.53 -11.33 16.81
N ASN A 543 17.32 -12.20 17.77
CA ASN A 543 18.01 -12.23 19.03
C ASN A 543 18.96 -13.44 19.09
N ALA A 544 20.20 -13.23 19.52
CA ALA A 544 21.18 -14.31 19.62
C ALA A 544 20.80 -15.36 20.69
N GLU A 545 19.98 -14.97 21.69
CA GLU A 545 19.39 -15.86 22.71
C GLU A 545 17.98 -16.31 22.33
N GLY A 546 17.53 -16.06 21.09
CA GLY A 546 16.18 -16.35 20.63
C GLY A 546 15.85 -17.84 20.68
N HIS A 547 14.74 -18.19 21.33
CA HIS A 547 14.20 -19.55 21.38
C HIS A 547 12.68 -19.55 21.37
N VAL A 548 12.10 -20.71 21.07
CA VAL A 548 10.65 -20.90 20.92
C VAL A 548 10.18 -22.07 21.74
N ILE A 549 9.06 -21.93 22.42
CA ILE A 549 8.37 -23.00 23.11
C ILE A 549 7.01 -23.22 22.45
N MET A 550 6.77 -24.46 21.99
CA MET A 550 5.48 -24.90 21.50
C MET A 550 4.83 -25.80 22.57
N TYR A 551 3.66 -25.40 23.05
CA TYR A 551 2.89 -26.25 23.94
C TYR A 551 1.94 -27.14 23.16
N ALA A 552 2.20 -28.43 23.17
CA ALA A 552 1.47 -29.43 22.39
C ALA A 552 1.58 -30.81 23.07
N ASP A 553 0.49 -31.58 23.04
CA ASP A 553 0.49 -32.97 23.51
C ASP A 553 0.85 -33.94 22.38
N ASN A 554 0.60 -33.56 21.13
CA ASN A 554 0.95 -34.32 19.95
C ASN A 554 1.64 -33.44 18.91
N ILE A 555 2.59 -34.01 18.17
CA ILE A 555 3.19 -33.33 17.03
C ILE A 555 2.29 -33.56 15.80
N THR A 556 1.73 -32.47 15.25
CA THR A 556 0.92 -32.52 14.04
C THR A 556 1.80 -32.46 12.78
N ASP A 557 1.22 -32.76 11.62
CA ASP A 557 1.96 -32.69 10.34
C ASP A 557 2.50 -31.26 10.08
N SER A 558 1.74 -30.23 10.42
CA SER A 558 2.16 -28.83 10.30
C SER A 558 3.33 -28.50 11.24
N MET A 559 3.30 -29.00 12.47
CA MET A 559 4.41 -28.86 13.42
C MET A 559 5.65 -29.59 12.96
N ASP A 560 5.52 -30.85 12.51
CA ASP A 560 6.66 -31.65 12.03
C ASP A 560 7.38 -30.98 10.88
N LYS A 561 6.64 -30.47 9.89
CA LYS A 561 7.20 -29.72 8.77
C LYS A 561 7.89 -28.44 9.22
N ALA A 562 7.27 -27.67 10.12
CA ALA A 562 7.85 -26.43 10.63
C ALA A 562 9.14 -26.68 11.44
N LEU A 563 9.15 -27.71 12.28
CA LEU A 563 10.33 -28.12 13.06
C LEU A 563 11.46 -28.60 12.15
N THR A 564 11.14 -29.47 11.18
CA THR A 564 12.11 -30.00 10.22
C THR A 564 12.78 -28.87 9.41
N GLU A 565 11.99 -27.95 8.87
CA GLU A 565 12.51 -26.83 8.09
C GLU A 565 13.33 -25.86 8.95
N THR A 566 12.88 -25.54 10.16
CA THR A 566 13.62 -24.67 11.07
C THR A 566 14.98 -25.28 11.45
N ASN A 567 15.01 -26.59 11.74
CA ASN A 567 16.25 -27.30 12.06
C ASN A 567 17.19 -27.35 10.85
N ARG A 568 16.69 -27.65 9.63
CA ARG A 568 17.47 -27.61 8.39
C ARG A 568 18.15 -26.25 8.21
N ARG A 569 17.40 -25.16 8.35
CA ARG A 569 17.94 -23.81 8.22
C ARG A 569 19.00 -23.53 9.28
N ARG A 570 18.75 -23.91 10.52
CA ARG A 570 19.68 -23.72 11.64
C ARG A 570 20.99 -24.48 11.41
N GLU A 571 20.95 -25.72 10.94
CA GLU A 571 22.15 -26.53 10.62
C GLU A 571 23.01 -25.87 9.53
N ILE A 572 22.40 -25.37 8.45
CA ILE A 572 23.08 -24.64 7.37
C ILE A 572 23.77 -23.40 7.92
N GLN A 573 23.08 -22.62 8.75
CA GLN A 573 23.58 -21.40 9.37
C GLN A 573 24.74 -21.68 10.33
N GLN A 574 24.63 -22.72 11.16
CA GLN A 574 25.70 -23.13 12.08
C GLN A 574 26.93 -23.58 11.34
N LYS A 575 26.78 -24.38 10.29
CA LYS A 575 27.88 -24.82 9.44
C LYS A 575 28.60 -23.64 8.82
N TYR A 576 27.85 -22.72 8.20
CA TYR A 576 28.40 -21.51 7.60
C TYR A 576 29.17 -20.66 8.61
N ASN A 577 28.59 -20.40 9.79
CA ASN A 577 29.24 -19.64 10.85
C ASN A 577 30.54 -20.31 11.33
N SER A 578 30.55 -21.64 11.45
CA SER A 578 31.74 -22.39 11.88
C SER A 578 32.85 -22.33 10.84
N GLU A 579 32.50 -22.43 9.55
CA GLU A 579 33.47 -22.36 8.45
C GLU A 579 34.09 -20.96 8.28
N HIS A 580 33.34 -19.90 8.61
CA HIS A 580 33.76 -18.51 8.45
C HIS A 580 34.18 -17.82 9.76
N GLY A 581 34.11 -18.52 10.90
CA GLY A 581 34.49 -17.96 12.21
C GLY A 581 33.56 -16.85 12.69
N ILE A 582 32.26 -16.87 12.28
CA ILE A 582 31.26 -15.85 12.60
C ILE A 582 30.61 -16.16 13.94
N THR A 583 30.59 -15.18 14.85
CA THR A 583 29.84 -15.25 16.11
C THR A 583 28.50 -14.50 15.94
N PRO A 584 27.36 -15.15 16.21
CA PRO A 584 26.05 -14.49 16.13
C PRO A 584 25.96 -13.25 17.04
N THR A 585 25.47 -12.16 16.51
CA THR A 585 25.26 -10.91 17.25
C THR A 585 23.84 -10.40 17.12
N THR A 586 23.21 -10.07 18.26
CA THR A 586 21.86 -9.47 18.25
C THR A 586 21.84 -8.14 17.50
N ILE A 587 20.87 -7.94 16.63
CA ILE A 587 20.69 -6.70 15.90
C ILE A 587 20.29 -5.59 16.88
N LYS A 588 21.04 -4.51 16.90
CA LYS A 588 20.70 -3.30 17.65
C LYS A 588 20.15 -2.24 16.68
N LYS A 589 18.84 -2.08 16.62
CA LYS A 589 18.21 -0.99 15.87
C LYS A 589 17.84 0.15 16.82
N ALA A 590 18.20 1.37 16.47
CA ALA A 590 17.74 2.53 17.24
C ALA A 590 16.21 2.66 17.16
N VAL A 591 15.56 2.91 18.31
CA VAL A 591 14.09 3.05 18.37
C VAL A 591 13.59 4.23 17.52
N ARG A 592 14.48 5.19 17.23
CA ARG A 592 14.18 6.38 16.42
C ARG A 592 13.97 6.06 14.93
N ASP A 593 14.58 5.03 14.38
CA ASP A 593 14.60 4.77 12.92
C ASP A 593 13.25 4.26 12.39
N LEU A 594 12.51 3.46 13.16
CA LEU A 594 11.17 3.01 12.77
C LEU A 594 10.12 4.13 12.78
N ILE A 595 10.32 5.16 13.60
CA ILE A 595 9.40 6.30 13.70
C ILE A 595 9.77 7.41 12.72
N SER A 596 11.06 7.55 12.33
CA SER A 596 11.46 8.55 11.37
C SER A 596 10.98 8.20 9.96
N ILE A 597 11.05 6.94 9.56
CA ILE A 597 10.60 6.49 8.22
C ILE A 597 9.06 6.54 8.13
N SER A 598 8.34 6.04 9.11
CA SER A 598 6.87 6.16 9.14
C SER A 598 6.42 7.61 9.41
N LYS A 599 7.12 8.39 10.24
CA LYS A 599 6.83 9.82 10.43
C LYS A 599 7.35 10.74 9.33
N GLU A 600 8.37 10.38 8.53
CA GLU A 600 8.69 11.15 7.31
C GLU A 600 7.68 10.91 6.20
N VAL A 601 7.19 9.68 6.06
CA VAL A 601 6.06 9.38 5.18
C VAL A 601 4.76 9.95 5.78
N ASP A 602 4.50 9.76 7.08
CA ASP A 602 3.33 10.32 7.77
C ASP A 602 3.45 11.83 8.05
N ARG A 603 4.64 12.43 8.24
CA ARG A 603 4.82 13.89 8.30
C ARG A 603 4.70 14.55 6.95
N LYS A 604 5.20 13.93 5.88
CA LYS A 604 4.89 14.40 4.52
C LYS A 604 3.42 14.21 4.16
N ILE A 605 2.73 13.29 4.84
CA ILE A 605 1.30 13.01 4.71
C ILE A 605 0.44 13.84 5.70
N SER A 606 0.95 14.21 6.88
CA SER A 606 0.20 14.88 7.95
C SER A 606 0.49 16.37 8.15
N ASP A 607 1.45 16.95 7.46
CA ASP A 607 1.79 18.37 7.59
C ASP A 607 0.92 19.32 6.75
N VAL A 608 -0.18 18.79 6.18
CA VAL A 608 -1.28 19.63 5.71
C VAL A 608 -2.52 19.31 6.56
N GLU A 609 -2.49 19.63 7.85
CA GLU A 609 -3.74 19.89 8.54
C GLU A 609 -4.37 21.11 7.84
N LYS A 610 -5.51 20.88 7.16
CA LYS A 610 -6.34 21.99 6.68
C LYS A 610 -6.49 22.98 7.82
N ASP A 611 -6.24 24.25 7.55
CA ASP A 611 -6.50 25.31 8.52
C ASP A 611 -7.95 25.18 9.00
N PRO A 612 -8.22 25.07 10.30
CA PRO A 612 -9.57 24.93 10.83
C PRO A 612 -10.55 26.00 10.32
N GLU A 613 -10.05 27.20 9.98
CA GLU A 613 -10.83 28.28 9.38
C GLU A 613 -11.30 27.99 7.95
N SER A 614 -10.63 27.05 7.26
CA SER A 614 -10.99 26.61 5.89
C SER A 614 -11.84 25.35 5.82
N MET A 615 -12.18 24.75 6.98
CA MET A 615 -12.95 23.52 7.09
C MET A 615 -14.45 23.77 6.96
N ASP A 616 -15.15 22.84 6.27
CA ASP A 616 -16.60 22.82 6.30
C ASP A 616 -17.15 22.37 7.67
N TYR A 617 -18.41 22.61 7.94
CA TYR A 617 -19.07 22.27 9.23
C TYR A 617 -18.90 20.79 9.63
N LYS A 618 -18.91 19.85 8.64
CA LYS A 618 -18.75 18.41 8.90
C LYS A 618 -17.29 18.05 9.22
N GLU A 619 -16.35 18.64 8.54
CA GLU A 619 -14.90 18.47 8.79
C GLU A 619 -14.54 19.02 10.16
N LEU A 620 -15.00 20.22 10.48
CA LEU A 620 -14.77 20.86 11.77
C LEU A 620 -15.38 20.07 12.93
N LYS A 621 -16.58 19.51 12.75
CA LYS A 621 -17.21 18.61 13.73
C LYS A 621 -16.39 17.35 13.98
N LYS A 622 -15.86 16.71 12.93
CA LYS A 622 -14.98 15.53 13.04
C LYS A 622 -13.69 15.88 13.78
N LEU A 623 -13.09 17.03 13.48
CA LEU A 623 -11.89 17.51 14.16
C LEU A 623 -12.14 17.77 15.65
N ILE A 624 -13.26 18.39 15.98
CA ILE A 624 -13.68 18.64 17.39
C ILE A 624 -13.82 17.32 18.16
N GLU A 625 -14.45 16.30 17.58
CA GLU A 625 -14.57 14.98 18.21
C GLU A 625 -13.20 14.29 18.38
N LYS A 626 -12.31 14.42 17.40
CA LYS A 626 -10.94 13.87 17.47
C LYS A 626 -10.10 14.54 18.57
N VAL A 627 -10.15 15.86 18.65
CA VAL A 627 -9.44 16.63 19.69
C VAL A 627 -10.02 16.36 21.08
N LYS A 628 -11.35 16.23 21.19
CA LYS A 628 -12.02 15.86 22.45
C LYS A 628 -11.58 14.48 22.94
N LYS A 629 -11.53 13.47 22.08
CA LYS A 629 -11.04 12.12 22.43
C LYS A 629 -9.57 12.13 22.86
N LYS A 630 -8.73 12.94 22.20
CA LYS A 630 -7.32 13.11 22.61
C LYS A 630 -7.20 13.75 23.98
N MET A 631 -7.99 14.78 24.28
CA MET A 631 -8.03 15.44 25.56
C MET A 631 -8.45 14.48 26.70
N GLU A 632 -9.55 13.74 26.50
CA GLU A 632 -10.06 12.76 27.47
C GLU A 632 -9.05 11.65 27.73
N ARG A 633 -8.33 11.21 26.71
CA ARG A 633 -7.27 10.20 26.83
C ARG A 633 -6.06 10.74 27.62
N ALA A 634 -5.58 11.93 27.26
CA ALA A 634 -4.48 12.57 27.99
C ALA A 634 -4.83 12.80 29.48
N ALA A 635 -6.07 13.19 29.75
CA ALA A 635 -6.56 13.34 31.14
C ALA A 635 -6.62 11.97 31.87
N ALA A 636 -7.02 10.90 31.22
CA ALA A 636 -7.04 9.56 31.80
C ALA A 636 -5.62 9.00 32.05
N GLU A 637 -4.66 9.38 31.22
CA GLU A 637 -3.23 9.01 31.35
C GLU A 637 -2.46 9.95 32.31
N LEU A 638 -3.15 10.92 32.95
CA LEU A 638 -2.58 11.94 33.85
C LEU A 638 -1.53 12.86 33.19
N ASP A 639 -1.55 12.94 31.87
CA ASP A 639 -0.78 13.90 31.09
C ASP A 639 -1.54 15.23 31.04
N PHE A 640 -1.41 16.02 32.12
CA PHE A 640 -2.15 17.27 32.29
C PHE A 640 -1.69 18.36 31.31
N GLU A 641 -0.46 18.31 30.84
CA GLU A 641 0.09 19.30 29.90
C GLU A 641 -0.57 19.15 28.54
N THR A 642 -0.61 17.93 27.99
CA THR A 642 -1.32 17.59 26.72
C THR A 642 -2.84 17.78 26.87
N ALA A 643 -3.42 17.45 28.04
CA ALA A 643 -4.86 17.63 28.26
C ALA A 643 -5.25 19.11 28.26
N ILE A 644 -4.44 20.02 28.82
CA ILE A 644 -4.66 21.47 28.82
C ILE A 644 -4.55 22.01 27.39
N GLU A 645 -3.52 21.63 26.64
CA GLU A 645 -3.33 22.02 25.23
C GLU A 645 -4.51 21.63 24.36
N MET A 646 -4.96 20.38 24.48
CA MET A 646 -6.12 19.88 23.73
C MET A 646 -7.42 20.54 24.14
N ARG A 647 -7.60 20.90 25.41
CA ARG A 647 -8.75 21.67 25.93
C ARG A 647 -8.81 23.05 25.29
N ASP A 648 -7.68 23.74 25.23
CA ASP A 648 -7.62 25.10 24.71
C ASP A 648 -7.86 25.07 23.16
N LYS A 649 -7.28 24.14 22.47
CA LYS A 649 -7.55 23.88 21.04
C LYS A 649 -9.04 23.52 20.80
N LEU A 650 -9.66 22.75 21.69
CA LEU A 650 -11.08 22.42 21.62
C LEU A 650 -11.99 23.64 21.78
N ALA A 651 -11.62 24.58 22.66
CA ALA A 651 -12.35 25.83 22.87
C ALA A 651 -12.30 26.72 21.61
N GLU A 652 -11.14 26.83 20.96
CA GLU A 652 -10.97 27.56 19.69
C GLU A 652 -11.79 26.96 18.56
N LEU A 653 -11.73 25.64 18.38
CA LEU A 653 -12.48 24.95 17.33
C LEU A 653 -14.00 25.06 17.50
N ARG A 654 -14.50 25.07 18.74
CA ARG A 654 -15.93 25.27 19.02
C ARG A 654 -16.39 26.68 18.69
N LYS A 655 -15.53 27.68 18.95
CA LYS A 655 -15.82 29.07 18.60
C LYS A 655 -15.92 29.23 17.08
N LEU A 656 -15.01 28.62 16.32
CA LEU A 656 -15.08 28.58 14.85
C LEU A 656 -16.33 27.84 14.34
N GLN A 657 -16.80 26.84 15.06
CA GLN A 657 -18.05 26.12 14.69
C GLN A 657 -19.31 26.93 14.96
N GLU A 658 -19.30 27.84 15.93
CA GLU A 658 -20.42 28.75 16.23
C GLU A 658 -20.46 29.94 15.28
N ASP A 659 -19.32 30.33 14.71
CA ASP A 659 -19.16 31.45 13.77
C ASP A 659 -19.43 31.02 12.30
N ASN A 660 -19.43 29.72 11.98
CA ASN A 660 -19.79 29.09 10.70
C ASN A 660 -21.20 28.49 10.71
#